data_1da86c577822e92cc716dbb3e0812559
#
_entry.id   1da86c577822e92cc716dbb3e0812559
#
_cell.length_a   1.000
_cell.length_b   1.000
_cell.length_c   1.000
_cell.angle_alpha   90.00
_cell.angle_beta   90.00
_cell.angle_gamma   90.00
#
_symmetry.space_group_name_H-M   'P 1'
#
loop_
_entity.id
_entity.type
_entity.pdbx_description
1 polymer ?
#
loop_
_entity_poly.entity_id
_entity_poly.type
_entity_poly.pdbx_seq_one_letter_code
_entity_poly.pdbx_strand_id
1 'polypeptide(L)'
;MRKLIVLYAFFLIAVFSYSIDMENITDGNMDLQVNRIKEEFFPLYIDELKGIGYLPMKEFLYTIELNEIEVDFQNKMIKGILPDKRKIQWKFDSDISFIDNEELYLEIEQLNKIFPVKNVKFDLAMLNINIQFDFKIPADIRYEQEQKRRDMSKGDKTGKKHEYIDNKSFFSPGVIQVEYEKNDLEKSRGSSLSVNYSTQLLYGELDGEFSIFDDSRKNRKKFEVESLSLNYEDVMDKKDVILGSFYMRVPSFYDVETDINGISILDSSSRYDVTEKNGNTFEGYAPSGSVVELYRNGILIDYQNADNQRYIFRDINTQSLTDKYYIRIYKDDGTYIQQDISLWLNNKTLNKNQWSYNIQSGKVDKKGDNNFWGTLRYGVNDFVTVEAGYYDLKGKSEERYRYKERAYGIYLSSPPIKFPFWTNINWYEDTEKNDGTLIWEYKQNFYDFILEGKGEKYSKRISLEENKEEKYRANIRKSFGRLNVGAGYEVEVSKGKYYRDYIASVGYNRRYVSNNIEYRFQEYEEDENRNKHSTRFQTGISYFDNWNITAEIDIKYNNKWEMDTDKYSVKFIRRNNNYYSKKYFDLSLGFTYSEKDEDHFRTEVYATIYLEDFGLPFFNTEVSFEANDRRSEDRKVGTKIKKIIVLEDLQRNSKLKNISNSWISGKVYIDNNSNSIYDEGDEPLSEIKVTVLGKSVETDEDGNYLVEDISSNSEFNVKVDRTYIDPLLYYNEEKYYKMMPSTGMHIDIPFQNTISLSGNIKLEGADIPEDKLPYIYNKMRITIKKDGKEIKTLKPEFDGFFILDGLIEGEYVMELSSKDEQYKPLKDKMELSIKPEEAANGVFEVGDLIFIKEDQNENI
;
A
#
# COMPACT_ATOMS: atom_id res chain seq x y z
N MET A 1 11.01 67.20 -6.92
CA MET A 1 12.22 67.16 -6.07
C MET A 1 11.94 67.35 -4.57
N ARG A 2 11.10 68.29 -4.11
CA ARG A 2 10.82 68.45 -2.65
C ARG A 2 10.07 67.32 -1.97
N LYS A 3 9.28 66.53 -2.67
CA LYS A 3 8.58 65.36 -2.11
C LYS A 3 9.45 64.07 -2.03
N LEU A 4 10.53 64.01 -2.80
CA LEU A 4 11.51 62.90 -2.74
C LEU A 4 12.50 63.09 -1.58
N ILE A 5 12.80 64.29 -1.20
CA ILE A 5 13.72 64.63 -0.08
C ILE A 5 13.07 64.33 1.27
N VAL A 6 11.75 64.52 1.39
CA VAL A 6 11.01 64.19 2.62
C VAL A 6 10.84 62.68 2.78
N LEU A 7 10.69 61.92 1.68
CA LEU A 7 10.68 60.44 1.75
C LEU A 7 12.05 59.86 2.11
N TYR A 8 13.13 60.49 1.66
CA TYR A 8 14.52 60.07 2.00
C TYR A 8 14.89 60.43 3.44
N ALA A 9 14.37 61.52 3.98
CA ALA A 9 14.53 61.89 5.40
C ALA A 9 13.72 60.96 6.33
N PHE A 10 12.55 60.46 5.91
CA PHE A 10 11.82 59.45 6.68
C PHE A 10 12.46 58.06 6.65
N PHE A 11 13.20 57.75 5.58
CA PHE A 11 13.97 56.48 5.50
C PHE A 11 15.27 56.52 6.31
N LEU A 12 15.81 57.70 6.59
CA LEU A 12 17.04 57.88 7.39
C LEU A 12 16.79 57.98 8.91
N ILE A 13 15.55 58.10 9.35
CA ILE A 13 15.19 58.11 10.79
C ILE A 13 14.76 56.75 11.32
N ALA A 14 14.62 55.73 10.45
CA ALA A 14 14.25 54.35 10.82
C ALA A 14 15.45 53.38 10.95
N VAL A 15 16.68 53.88 10.96
CA VAL A 15 17.84 53.06 11.34
C VAL A 15 18.24 53.46 12.76
N PHE A 16 17.37 53.24 13.71
CA PHE A 16 17.82 52.99 15.08
C PHE A 16 18.24 51.53 15.11
N SER A 17 19.54 51.28 15.17
CA SER A 17 20.11 50.00 15.56
C SER A 17 19.59 49.69 16.97
N TYR A 18 18.65 48.75 17.03
CA TYR A 18 18.28 48.06 18.27
C TYR A 18 19.45 47.18 18.65
N SER A 19 20.45 47.68 19.36
CA SER A 19 21.40 46.82 20.08
C SER A 19 20.67 46.18 21.27
N ILE A 20 20.88 44.90 21.51
CA ILE A 20 20.36 44.18 22.69
C ILE A 20 20.96 44.81 23.94
N ASP A 21 20.14 45.27 24.86
CA ASP A 21 20.56 45.90 26.12
C ASP A 21 20.77 44.77 27.17
N MET A 22 22.02 44.51 27.47
CA MET A 22 22.40 43.41 28.38
C MET A 22 22.08 43.72 29.86
N GLU A 23 21.81 44.96 30.25
CA GLU A 23 21.49 45.34 31.64
C GLU A 23 20.13 44.81 32.11
N ASN A 24 19.22 44.52 31.21
CA ASN A 24 17.88 44.06 31.51
C ASN A 24 17.65 42.56 31.27
N ILE A 25 18.69 41.78 30.97
CA ILE A 25 18.62 40.36 30.71
C ILE A 25 18.95 39.59 31.97
N THR A 26 18.11 38.63 32.33
CA THR A 26 18.26 37.75 33.50
C THR A 26 18.31 36.29 33.10
N ASP A 27 19.03 35.46 33.89
CA ASP A 27 19.00 34.02 33.74
C ASP A 27 17.61 33.47 34.11
N GLY A 28 17.11 32.53 33.33
CA GLY A 28 15.83 31.86 33.59
C GLY A 28 15.87 30.40 33.14
N ASN A 29 14.94 29.62 33.68
CA ASN A 29 14.70 28.26 33.24
C ASN A 29 13.24 28.11 32.83
N MET A 30 12.99 27.45 31.70
CA MET A 30 11.65 27.20 31.18
C MET A 30 11.53 25.79 30.61
N ASP A 31 10.31 25.27 30.57
CA ASP A 31 10.05 24.01 29.89
C ASP A 31 10.15 24.17 28.39
N LEU A 32 11.02 23.41 27.77
CA LEU A 32 11.25 23.41 26.33
C LEU A 32 10.55 22.23 25.67
N GLN A 33 9.65 22.49 24.74
CA GLN A 33 9.08 21.48 23.87
C GLN A 33 9.47 21.73 22.42
N VAL A 34 10.22 20.79 21.83
CA VAL A 34 10.61 20.83 20.41
C VAL A 34 10.09 19.59 19.73
N ASN A 35 9.09 19.73 18.85
CA ASN A 35 8.36 18.58 18.27
C ASN A 35 7.89 17.60 19.37
N ARG A 36 8.61 16.46 19.53
CA ARG A 36 8.32 15.42 20.54
C ARG A 36 9.27 15.44 21.73
N ILE A 37 10.36 16.21 21.68
CA ILE A 37 11.29 16.36 22.82
C ILE A 37 10.64 17.29 23.83
N LYS A 38 10.66 16.88 25.09
CA LYS A 38 10.33 17.73 26.24
C LYS A 38 11.53 17.75 27.17
N GLU A 39 12.02 18.91 27.49
CA GLU A 39 13.08 19.15 28.42
C GLU A 39 12.59 20.11 29.49
N GLU A 40 12.59 19.69 30.73
CA GLU A 40 12.21 20.51 31.89
C GLU A 40 13.39 21.36 32.35
N PHE A 41 13.12 22.60 32.74
CA PHE A 41 14.14 23.52 33.24
C PHE A 41 15.28 23.87 32.25
N PHE A 42 14.96 23.97 30.96
CA PHE A 42 15.94 24.37 29.94
C PHE A 42 16.43 25.80 30.20
N PRO A 43 17.78 26.05 30.31
CA PRO A 43 18.34 27.37 30.62
C PRO A 43 18.23 28.34 29.44
N LEU A 44 17.90 29.58 29.70
CA LEU A 44 17.83 30.63 28.71
C LEU A 44 18.03 32.00 29.35
N TYR A 45 18.24 33.03 28.56
CA TYR A 45 18.17 34.40 29.01
C TYR A 45 16.82 35.04 28.69
N ILE A 46 16.31 35.89 29.59
CA ILE A 46 15.00 36.55 29.47
C ILE A 46 15.16 38.04 29.67
N ASP A 47 14.68 38.84 28.72
CA ASP A 47 14.41 40.28 28.90
C ASP A 47 12.95 40.43 29.36
N GLU A 48 12.77 40.48 30.68
CA GLU A 48 11.43 40.55 31.29
C GLU A 48 10.67 41.82 30.90
N LEU A 49 11.39 42.93 30.65
CA LEU A 49 10.76 44.19 30.27
C LEU A 49 10.19 44.15 28.88
N LYS A 50 10.82 43.45 27.97
CA LYS A 50 10.37 43.32 26.59
C LYS A 50 9.56 42.04 26.36
N GLY A 51 9.60 41.09 27.31
CA GLY A 51 8.99 39.79 27.16
C GLY A 51 9.68 38.91 26.09
N ILE A 52 11.00 39.02 25.93
CA ILE A 52 11.79 38.34 24.91
C ILE A 52 12.66 37.27 25.59
N GLY A 53 12.67 36.07 25.06
CA GLY A 53 13.57 34.96 25.46
C GLY A 53 14.68 34.73 24.46
N TYR A 54 15.88 34.38 24.94
CA TYR A 54 17.07 34.09 24.13
C TYR A 54 17.57 32.68 24.41
N LEU A 55 17.59 31.80 23.37
CA LEU A 55 18.03 30.42 23.44
C LEU A 55 19.54 30.30 23.29
N PRO A 56 20.24 29.54 24.17
CA PRO A 56 21.63 29.15 23.98
C PRO A 56 21.73 28.14 22.83
N MET A 57 22.29 28.54 21.72
CA MET A 57 22.20 27.80 20.46
C MET A 57 23.01 26.49 20.47
N LYS A 58 24.16 26.41 21.11
CA LYS A 58 24.92 25.16 21.20
C LYS A 58 24.18 24.14 22.04
N GLU A 59 23.70 24.54 23.21
CA GLU A 59 22.98 23.68 24.13
C GLU A 59 21.64 23.24 23.51
N PHE A 60 20.94 24.17 22.84
CA PHE A 60 19.73 23.88 22.11
C PHE A 60 19.95 22.83 21.00
N LEU A 61 20.96 23.02 20.14
CA LEU A 61 21.28 22.07 19.06
C LEU A 61 21.69 20.69 19.60
N TYR A 62 22.41 20.67 20.72
CA TYR A 62 22.78 19.43 21.40
C TYR A 62 21.53 18.69 21.94
N THR A 63 20.64 19.41 22.63
CA THR A 63 19.39 18.86 23.19
C THR A 63 18.48 18.26 22.12
N ILE A 64 18.38 18.89 20.96
CA ILE A 64 17.58 18.38 19.84
C ILE A 64 18.37 17.48 18.88
N GLU A 65 19.62 17.15 19.23
CA GLU A 65 20.51 16.21 18.54
C GLU A 65 20.85 16.58 17.08
N LEU A 66 20.87 17.86 16.75
CA LEU A 66 21.27 18.35 15.42
C LEU A 66 22.79 18.50 15.32
N ASN A 67 23.53 17.42 15.49
CA ASN A 67 24.99 17.39 15.58
C ASN A 67 25.73 17.75 14.28
N GLU A 68 25.05 17.75 13.14
CA GLU A 68 25.63 18.19 11.84
C GLU A 68 25.54 19.71 11.65
N ILE A 69 25.06 20.44 12.65
CA ILE A 69 24.98 21.91 12.64
C ILE A 69 26.00 22.47 13.63
N GLU A 70 26.85 23.33 13.13
CA GLU A 70 27.96 23.94 13.87
C GLU A 70 27.72 25.43 14.10
N VAL A 71 27.96 25.91 15.32
CA VAL A 71 28.02 27.33 15.65
C VAL A 71 29.49 27.76 15.53
N ASP A 72 29.85 28.37 14.42
CA ASP A 72 31.22 28.80 14.08
C ASP A 72 31.45 30.24 14.58
N PHE A 73 32.08 30.38 15.73
CA PHE A 73 32.35 31.67 16.36
C PHE A 73 33.45 32.47 15.63
N GLN A 74 34.40 31.78 14.97
CA GLN A 74 35.46 32.46 14.23
C GLN A 74 34.92 33.20 13.01
N ASN A 75 33.99 32.57 12.29
CA ASN A 75 33.38 33.14 11.10
C ASN A 75 32.02 33.83 11.41
N LYS A 76 31.59 33.83 12.68
CA LYS A 76 30.33 34.38 13.18
C LYS A 76 29.14 33.86 12.37
N MET A 77 28.99 32.56 12.27
CA MET A 77 27.89 31.92 11.52
C MET A 77 27.48 30.61 12.12
N ILE A 78 26.19 30.26 11.87
CA ILE A 78 25.65 28.91 12.02
C ILE A 78 25.63 28.26 10.64
N LYS A 79 26.19 27.07 10.50
CA LYS A 79 26.22 26.32 9.24
C LYS A 79 26.02 24.83 9.48
N GLY A 80 25.45 24.11 8.51
CA GLY A 80 25.33 22.66 8.57
C GLY A 80 24.28 22.10 7.62
N ILE A 81 23.93 20.84 7.85
CA ILE A 81 22.97 20.11 7.04
C ILE A 81 21.87 19.55 7.96
N LEU A 82 20.62 19.86 7.64
CA LEU A 82 19.46 19.32 8.35
C LEU A 82 19.25 17.83 8.02
N PRO A 83 18.52 17.06 8.87
CA PRO A 83 18.20 15.64 8.62
C PRO A 83 17.51 15.38 7.28
N ASP A 84 16.78 16.33 6.75
CA ASP A 84 16.13 16.28 5.42
C ASP A 84 17.04 16.72 4.25
N LYS A 85 18.35 16.90 4.51
CA LYS A 85 19.40 17.29 3.56
C LYS A 85 19.36 18.74 3.08
N ARG A 86 18.51 19.60 3.66
CA ARG A 86 18.58 21.05 3.45
C ARG A 86 19.84 21.60 4.09
N LYS A 87 20.58 22.45 3.37
CA LYS A 87 21.73 23.17 3.91
C LYS A 87 21.27 24.46 4.56
N ILE A 88 21.80 24.75 5.75
CA ILE A 88 21.61 26.02 6.42
C ILE A 88 22.94 26.77 6.52
N GLN A 89 22.85 28.08 6.38
CA GLN A 89 23.97 28.99 6.58
C GLN A 89 23.39 30.36 6.98
N TRP A 90 23.71 30.80 8.18
CA TRP A 90 23.24 32.06 8.72
C TRP A 90 24.38 32.81 9.42
N LYS A 91 24.53 34.11 9.16
CA LYS A 91 25.53 34.97 9.83
C LYS A 91 24.91 35.58 11.06
N PHE A 92 25.68 35.73 12.14
CA PHE A 92 25.23 36.34 13.37
C PHE A 92 24.73 37.78 13.09
N ASP A 93 23.61 38.09 13.68
CA ASP A 93 22.91 39.37 13.58
C ASP A 93 22.81 39.95 14.98
N SER A 94 23.50 41.07 15.24
CA SER A 94 23.54 41.71 16.56
C SER A 94 22.21 42.32 17.02
N ASP A 95 21.23 42.43 16.11
CA ASP A 95 19.93 42.92 16.46
C ASP A 95 19.04 41.87 17.13
N ILE A 96 19.36 40.55 16.92
CA ILE A 96 18.57 39.43 17.41
C ILE A 96 19.38 38.37 18.12
N SER A 97 20.70 38.56 18.21
CA SER A 97 21.59 37.60 18.86
C SER A 97 22.79 38.28 19.53
N PHE A 98 23.29 37.67 20.59
CA PHE A 98 24.50 38.07 21.27
C PHE A 98 25.34 36.86 21.71
N ILE A 99 26.61 37.12 22.08
CA ILE A 99 27.50 36.08 22.54
C ILE A 99 27.86 36.38 24.01
N ASP A 100 27.68 35.36 24.84
CA ASP A 100 28.14 35.36 26.23
C ASP A 100 28.80 34.02 26.58
N ASN A 101 29.93 34.03 27.26
CA ASN A 101 30.67 32.86 27.74
C ASN A 101 30.88 31.75 26.67
N GLU A 102 31.24 32.11 25.45
CA GLU A 102 31.40 31.19 24.30
C GLU A 102 30.11 30.44 23.87
N GLU A 103 28.98 30.99 24.25
CA GLU A 103 27.62 30.56 23.78
C GLU A 103 27.01 31.67 22.95
N LEU A 104 26.22 31.27 21.94
CA LEU A 104 25.42 32.17 21.10
C LEU A 104 23.97 32.15 21.56
N TYR A 105 23.47 33.27 22.00
CA TYR A 105 22.07 33.45 22.40
C TYR A 105 21.31 34.08 21.26
N LEU A 106 20.21 33.43 20.86
CA LEU A 106 19.33 33.85 19.77
C LEU A 106 17.92 34.10 20.29
N GLU A 107 17.31 35.21 19.91
CA GLU A 107 15.91 35.51 20.17
C GLU A 107 15.02 34.34 19.65
N ILE A 108 14.17 33.80 20.51
CA ILE A 108 13.36 32.59 20.27
C ILE A 108 12.44 32.76 19.05
N GLU A 109 11.76 33.89 18.97
CA GLU A 109 10.81 34.16 17.90
C GLU A 109 11.46 34.34 16.51
N GLN A 110 12.79 34.56 16.49
CA GLN A 110 13.57 34.73 15.26
C GLN A 110 14.21 33.43 14.74
N LEU A 111 13.94 32.28 15.39
CA LEU A 111 14.43 30.97 14.94
C LEU A 111 14.07 30.66 13.48
N ASN A 112 12.98 31.20 12.97
CA ASN A 112 12.54 31.04 11.58
C ASN A 112 13.52 31.65 10.56
N LYS A 113 14.44 32.53 10.97
CA LYS A 113 15.50 33.09 10.11
C LYS A 113 16.61 32.06 9.82
N ILE A 114 16.77 31.08 10.70
CA ILE A 114 17.83 30.07 10.60
C ILE A 114 17.26 28.71 10.19
N PHE A 115 16.18 28.30 10.80
CA PHE A 115 15.55 27.01 10.63
C PHE A 115 14.18 27.12 9.97
N PRO A 116 13.78 26.13 9.15
CA PRO A 116 12.41 26.05 8.64
C PRO A 116 11.47 25.61 9.77
N VAL A 117 10.80 26.57 10.37
CA VAL A 117 9.91 26.39 11.52
C VAL A 117 8.45 26.56 11.09
N LYS A 118 7.57 25.68 11.56
CA LYS A 118 6.12 25.80 11.39
C LYS A 118 5.50 26.76 12.41
N ASN A 119 5.95 26.63 13.64
CA ASN A 119 5.43 27.42 14.76
C ASN A 119 6.51 27.61 15.81
N VAL A 120 6.60 28.80 16.37
CA VAL A 120 7.39 29.13 17.57
C VAL A 120 6.48 29.86 18.52
N LYS A 121 6.40 29.42 19.75
CA LYS A 121 5.65 30.10 20.81
C LYS A 121 6.52 30.19 22.05
N PHE A 122 6.75 31.40 22.50
CA PHE A 122 7.38 31.70 23.78
C PHE A 122 6.29 32.23 24.71
N ASP A 123 6.09 31.60 25.85
CA ASP A 123 5.05 31.96 26.83
C ASP A 123 5.68 32.14 28.22
N LEU A 124 6.01 33.35 28.53
CA LEU A 124 6.62 33.73 29.81
C LEU A 124 5.69 33.49 30.99
N ALA A 125 4.39 33.63 30.82
CA ALA A 125 3.40 33.43 31.88
C ALA A 125 3.25 31.96 32.28
N MET A 126 3.38 31.07 31.30
CA MET A 126 3.31 29.60 31.50
C MET A 126 4.71 28.95 31.63
N LEU A 127 5.78 29.73 31.58
CA LEU A 127 7.17 29.29 31.60
C LEU A 127 7.44 28.18 30.57
N ASN A 128 6.91 28.35 29.36
CA ASN A 128 6.97 27.31 28.32
C ASN A 128 7.44 27.87 26.98
N ILE A 129 8.31 27.09 26.31
CA ILE A 129 8.77 27.32 24.94
C ILE A 129 8.28 26.16 24.09
N ASN A 130 7.53 26.45 23.04
CA ASN A 130 7.07 25.43 22.10
C ASN A 130 7.57 25.75 20.67
N ILE A 131 8.39 24.84 20.11
CA ILE A 131 8.96 24.97 18.78
C ILE A 131 8.53 23.77 17.95
N GLN A 132 7.97 24.02 16.78
CA GLN A 132 7.59 22.99 15.84
C GLN A 132 8.31 23.21 14.51
N PHE A 133 9.23 22.35 14.17
CA PHE A 133 9.92 22.36 12.88
C PHE A 133 9.06 21.79 11.75
N ASP A 134 9.35 22.21 10.49
CA ASP A 134 8.73 21.61 9.30
C ASP A 134 9.46 20.34 8.83
N PHE A 135 10.50 19.93 9.54
CA PHE A 135 11.27 18.72 9.32
C PHE A 135 11.30 17.86 10.59
N LYS A 136 11.65 16.59 10.42
CA LYS A 136 11.78 15.65 11.54
C LYS A 136 13.17 15.75 12.16
N ILE A 137 13.23 15.99 13.45
CA ILE A 137 14.46 15.89 14.23
C ILE A 137 14.80 14.42 14.51
N PRO A 138 16.04 14.08 14.91
CA PRO A 138 16.45 12.69 15.18
C PRO A 138 15.53 11.94 16.14
N ALA A 139 15.03 12.57 17.19
CA ALA A 139 14.06 11.97 18.11
C ALA A 139 12.73 11.60 17.45
N ASP A 140 12.19 12.42 16.53
CA ASP A 140 10.98 12.09 15.77
C ASP A 140 11.22 10.86 14.89
N ILE A 141 12.39 10.80 14.24
CA ILE A 141 12.75 9.68 13.36
C ILE A 141 12.84 8.39 14.19
N ARG A 142 13.50 8.41 15.35
CA ARG A 142 13.61 7.24 16.25
C ARG A 142 12.23 6.78 16.76
N TYR A 143 11.40 7.72 17.21
CA TYR A 143 10.06 7.39 17.66
C TYR A 143 9.21 6.70 16.57
N GLU A 144 9.22 7.24 15.34
CA GLU A 144 8.50 6.60 14.23
C GLU A 144 9.07 5.22 13.87
N GLN A 145 10.38 5.04 13.99
CA GLN A 145 11.02 3.74 13.81
C GLN A 145 10.59 2.75 14.89
N GLU A 146 10.58 3.16 16.15
CA GLU A 146 10.11 2.32 17.24
C GLU A 146 8.64 1.94 17.08
N GLN A 147 7.78 2.87 16.68
CA GLN A 147 6.37 2.56 16.41
C GLN A 147 6.25 1.55 15.26
N LYS A 148 6.95 1.75 14.16
CA LYS A 148 6.98 0.79 13.05
C LYS A 148 7.49 -0.59 13.48
N ARG A 149 8.52 -0.63 14.33
CA ARG A 149 9.06 -1.89 14.88
C ARG A 149 8.09 -2.56 15.84
N ARG A 150 7.38 -1.78 16.68
CA ARG A 150 6.32 -2.29 17.56
C ARG A 150 5.15 -2.84 16.74
N ASP A 151 4.70 -2.13 15.72
CA ASP A 151 3.65 -2.58 14.82
C ASP A 151 4.07 -3.85 14.07
N MET A 152 5.35 -3.95 13.69
CA MET A 152 5.90 -5.14 13.04
C MET A 152 6.12 -6.30 14.01
N SER A 153 6.51 -6.03 15.27
CA SER A 153 6.67 -7.09 16.29
C SER A 153 5.34 -7.71 16.69
N LYS A 154 4.24 -6.96 16.52
CA LYS A 154 2.86 -7.47 16.62
C LYS A 154 2.45 -8.27 15.38
N GLY A 155 3.09 -8.04 14.21
CA GLY A 155 2.93 -8.84 13.01
C GLY A 155 3.91 -10.04 13.02
N ASP A 156 3.41 -11.21 12.65
CA ASP A 156 4.16 -12.46 12.73
C ASP A 156 5.46 -12.45 11.90
N LYS A 157 6.62 -12.43 12.57
CA LYS A 157 7.95 -12.52 11.94
C LYS A 157 8.25 -13.87 11.28
N THR A 158 7.41 -14.89 11.52
CA THR A 158 7.73 -16.29 11.20
C THR A 158 7.06 -16.82 9.95
N GLY A 159 6.25 -16.00 9.25
CA GLY A 159 5.44 -16.52 8.12
C GLY A 159 4.44 -17.58 8.56
N LYS A 160 4.13 -17.69 9.86
CA LYS A 160 3.04 -18.53 10.34
C LYS A 160 1.76 -18.01 9.72
N LYS A 161 1.01 -18.87 9.09
CA LYS A 161 -0.38 -18.57 8.71
C LYS A 161 -1.10 -18.14 9.98
N HIS A 162 -1.64 -16.92 10.00
CA HIS A 162 -2.55 -16.53 11.07
C HIS A 162 -3.77 -17.45 11.02
N GLU A 163 -4.21 -17.93 12.17
CA GLU A 163 -5.56 -18.47 12.26
C GLU A 163 -6.52 -17.31 12.04
N TYR A 164 -7.35 -17.43 11.02
CA TYR A 164 -8.36 -16.41 10.72
C TYR A 164 -9.76 -16.97 10.92
N ILE A 165 -10.65 -16.10 11.33
CA ILE A 165 -12.09 -16.38 11.45
C ILE A 165 -12.69 -16.07 10.08
N ASP A 166 -13.35 -17.05 9.45
CA ASP A 166 -14.06 -16.86 8.20
C ASP A 166 -15.59 -16.91 8.42
N ASN A 167 -16.33 -16.40 7.44
CA ASN A 167 -17.80 -16.43 7.43
C ASN A 167 -18.36 -17.41 6.38
N LYS A 168 -17.64 -18.50 6.08
CA LYS A 168 -18.14 -19.54 5.20
C LYS A 168 -19.44 -20.15 5.73
N SER A 169 -20.46 -20.17 4.88
CA SER A 169 -21.78 -20.70 5.23
C SER A 169 -22.29 -21.67 4.15
N PHE A 170 -23.19 -22.57 4.53
CA PHE A 170 -23.84 -23.45 3.57
C PHE A 170 -24.74 -22.68 2.59
N PHE A 171 -25.34 -21.58 3.06
CA PHE A 171 -26.19 -20.69 2.26
C PHE A 171 -26.17 -19.28 2.88
N SER A 172 -26.14 -18.25 2.03
CA SER A 172 -26.45 -16.88 2.40
C SER A 172 -27.41 -16.26 1.38
N PRO A 173 -28.20 -15.24 1.74
CA PRO A 173 -29.09 -14.59 0.78
C PRO A 173 -28.35 -13.95 -0.41
N GLY A 174 -27.17 -13.39 -0.18
CA GLY A 174 -26.31 -12.80 -1.21
C GLY A 174 -26.72 -11.40 -1.68
N VAL A 175 -26.22 -11.07 -2.87
CA VAL A 175 -26.35 -9.74 -3.48
C VAL A 175 -26.86 -9.88 -4.90
N ILE A 176 -27.78 -8.99 -5.31
CA ILE A 176 -28.27 -8.89 -6.69
C ILE A 176 -27.87 -7.53 -7.25
N GLN A 177 -27.34 -7.52 -8.47
CA GLN A 177 -27.20 -6.33 -9.29
C GLN A 177 -28.20 -6.39 -10.43
N VAL A 178 -29.03 -5.38 -10.50
CA VAL A 178 -29.98 -5.19 -11.63
C VAL A 178 -29.44 -4.05 -12.48
N GLU A 179 -29.33 -4.30 -13.77
CA GLU A 179 -28.81 -3.35 -14.72
C GLU A 179 -29.74 -3.29 -15.94
N TYR A 180 -30.26 -2.09 -16.20
CA TYR A 180 -31.05 -1.82 -17.40
C TYR A 180 -30.25 -0.92 -18.33
N GLU A 181 -30.02 -1.37 -19.55
CA GLU A 181 -29.33 -0.59 -20.58
C GLU A 181 -30.27 -0.38 -21.77
N LYS A 182 -30.35 0.85 -22.21
CA LYS A 182 -31.03 1.23 -23.44
C LYS A 182 -30.06 1.90 -24.38
N ASN A 183 -29.85 1.29 -25.54
CA ASN A 183 -29.03 1.82 -26.63
C ASN A 183 -29.92 2.28 -27.75
N ASP A 184 -29.83 3.57 -28.13
CA ASP A 184 -30.48 4.16 -29.25
C ASP A 184 -29.44 4.40 -30.36
N LEU A 185 -29.16 3.37 -31.14
CA LEU A 185 -28.37 3.46 -32.36
C LEU A 185 -29.36 3.64 -33.51
N GLU A 186 -29.08 4.53 -34.48
CA GLU A 186 -29.96 4.74 -35.64
C GLU A 186 -30.22 3.45 -36.41
N LYS A 187 -29.26 2.51 -36.42
CA LYS A 187 -29.39 1.18 -37.05
C LYS A 187 -29.77 0.04 -36.11
N SER A 188 -29.68 0.20 -34.77
CA SER A 188 -30.10 -0.84 -33.80
C SER A 188 -30.63 -0.21 -32.51
N ARG A 189 -31.94 -0.20 -32.35
CA ARG A 189 -32.61 0.16 -31.11
C ARG A 189 -32.84 -1.10 -30.28
N GLY A 190 -32.26 -1.18 -29.14
CA GLY A 190 -32.43 -2.32 -28.26
C GLY A 190 -32.36 -1.92 -26.80
N SER A 191 -33.00 -2.71 -25.96
CA SER A 191 -32.82 -2.61 -24.52
C SER A 191 -32.46 -3.97 -23.97
N SER A 192 -31.64 -3.97 -22.94
CA SER A 192 -31.30 -5.17 -22.18
C SER A 192 -31.54 -4.94 -20.69
N LEU A 193 -32.03 -5.96 -20.04
CA LEU A 193 -32.12 -6.07 -18.61
C LEU A 193 -31.19 -7.22 -18.18
N SER A 194 -30.12 -6.91 -17.46
CA SER A 194 -29.22 -7.91 -16.91
C SER A 194 -29.39 -8.00 -15.40
N VAL A 195 -29.40 -9.22 -14.89
CA VAL A 195 -29.47 -9.51 -13.47
C VAL A 195 -28.28 -10.39 -13.11
N ASN A 196 -27.36 -9.85 -12.32
CA ASN A 196 -26.23 -10.59 -11.77
C ASN A 196 -26.54 -10.93 -10.31
N TYR A 197 -26.32 -12.15 -9.93
CA TYR A 197 -26.57 -12.67 -8.59
C TYR A 197 -25.31 -13.33 -8.05
N SER A 198 -24.90 -13.01 -6.84
CA SER A 198 -23.79 -13.66 -6.15
C SER A 198 -24.16 -13.95 -4.71
N THR A 199 -23.84 -15.17 -4.26
CA THR A 199 -24.20 -15.68 -2.94
C THR A 199 -23.26 -16.80 -2.51
N GLN A 200 -23.32 -17.21 -1.23
CA GLN A 200 -22.75 -18.49 -0.81
C GLN A 200 -23.75 -19.63 -0.99
N LEU A 201 -23.28 -20.71 -1.58
CA LEU A 201 -24.00 -21.97 -1.68
C LEU A 201 -23.02 -23.14 -1.48
N LEU A 202 -23.37 -24.10 -0.61
CA LEU A 202 -22.55 -25.29 -0.33
C LEU A 202 -21.10 -24.93 0.10
N TYR A 203 -20.91 -23.85 0.87
CA TYR A 203 -19.62 -23.30 1.28
C TYR A 203 -18.74 -22.74 0.14
N GLY A 204 -19.30 -22.60 -1.06
CA GLY A 204 -18.67 -21.94 -2.21
C GLY A 204 -19.44 -20.68 -2.61
N GLU A 205 -18.88 -19.90 -3.53
CA GLU A 205 -19.52 -18.72 -4.13
C GLU A 205 -20.30 -19.15 -5.38
N LEU A 206 -21.61 -18.94 -5.40
CA LEU A 206 -22.44 -19.13 -6.57
C LEU A 206 -22.65 -17.78 -7.27
N ASP A 207 -22.18 -17.69 -8.49
CA ASP A 207 -22.37 -16.53 -9.37
C ASP A 207 -23.26 -16.88 -10.55
N GLY A 208 -24.22 -16.01 -10.86
CA GLY A 208 -25.11 -16.17 -12.00
C GLY A 208 -25.35 -14.85 -12.71
N GLU A 209 -25.30 -14.88 -14.03
CA GLU A 209 -25.65 -13.75 -14.90
C GLU A 209 -26.77 -14.14 -15.84
N PHE A 210 -27.84 -13.36 -15.80
CA PHE A 210 -29.05 -13.55 -16.57
C PHE A 210 -29.34 -12.28 -17.35
N SER A 211 -29.76 -12.42 -18.62
CA SER A 211 -30.09 -11.28 -19.45
C SER A 211 -31.40 -11.47 -20.21
N ILE A 212 -32.09 -10.36 -20.41
CA ILE A 212 -33.26 -10.27 -21.26
C ILE A 212 -33.00 -9.20 -22.31
N PHE A 213 -32.90 -9.60 -23.55
CA PHE A 213 -32.73 -8.68 -24.67
C PHE A 213 -34.08 -8.44 -25.37
N ASP A 214 -34.34 -7.18 -25.64
CA ASP A 214 -35.44 -6.75 -26.50
C ASP A 214 -34.87 -6.07 -27.76
N ASP A 215 -34.81 -6.82 -28.86
CA ASP A 215 -34.46 -6.29 -30.18
C ASP A 215 -35.71 -5.85 -30.89
N SER A 216 -36.01 -4.57 -30.85
CA SER A 216 -37.21 -3.95 -31.43
C SER A 216 -37.35 -4.16 -32.93
N ARG A 217 -36.28 -4.48 -33.69
CA ARG A 217 -36.34 -4.76 -35.13
C ARG A 217 -36.79 -6.18 -35.44
N LYS A 218 -36.36 -7.15 -34.57
CA LYS A 218 -36.68 -8.57 -34.76
C LYS A 218 -37.97 -8.98 -34.07
N ASN A 219 -38.57 -8.08 -33.30
CA ASN A 219 -39.74 -8.33 -32.46
C ASN A 219 -39.57 -9.60 -31.58
N ARG A 220 -38.36 -9.82 -31.07
CA ARG A 220 -37.98 -10.99 -30.28
C ARG A 220 -37.44 -10.56 -28.94
N LYS A 221 -38.08 -11.00 -27.91
CA LYS A 221 -37.56 -11.02 -26.55
C LYS A 221 -36.86 -12.34 -26.33
N LYS A 222 -35.60 -12.31 -25.90
CA LYS A 222 -34.81 -13.49 -25.63
C LYS A 222 -34.29 -13.45 -24.21
N PHE A 223 -34.63 -14.46 -23.42
CA PHE A 223 -34.01 -14.72 -22.12
C PHE A 223 -32.80 -15.60 -22.34
N GLU A 224 -31.66 -15.19 -21.78
CA GLU A 224 -30.41 -15.94 -21.83
C GLU A 224 -29.83 -16.09 -20.42
N VAL A 225 -29.31 -17.26 -20.12
CA VAL A 225 -28.40 -17.48 -19.00
C VAL A 225 -26.99 -17.33 -19.56
N GLU A 226 -26.34 -16.23 -19.23
CA GLU A 226 -25.03 -15.90 -19.77
C GLU A 226 -23.96 -16.74 -19.06
N SER A 227 -24.02 -16.77 -17.74
CA SER A 227 -23.10 -17.57 -16.94
C SER A 227 -23.78 -18.08 -15.67
N LEU A 228 -23.34 -19.25 -15.20
CA LEU A 228 -23.66 -19.81 -13.89
C LEU A 228 -22.47 -20.62 -13.41
N SER A 229 -21.86 -20.23 -12.30
CA SER A 229 -20.69 -20.90 -11.75
C SER A 229 -20.74 -21.04 -10.23
N LEU A 230 -20.19 -22.12 -9.72
CA LEU A 230 -19.96 -22.36 -8.30
C LEU A 230 -18.46 -22.45 -8.08
N ASN A 231 -17.92 -21.48 -7.32
CA ASN A 231 -16.51 -21.25 -7.14
C ASN A 231 -16.09 -21.64 -5.72
N TYR A 232 -15.07 -22.45 -5.60
CA TYR A 232 -14.43 -22.79 -4.36
C TYR A 232 -12.99 -22.28 -4.38
N GLU A 233 -12.62 -21.46 -3.44
CA GLU A 233 -11.30 -20.87 -3.34
C GLU A 233 -10.45 -21.56 -2.29
N ASP A 234 -9.13 -21.62 -2.55
CA ASP A 234 -8.12 -22.17 -1.64
C ASP A 234 -8.45 -23.56 -1.08
N VAL A 235 -9.09 -24.42 -1.88
CA VAL A 235 -9.32 -25.83 -1.54
C VAL A 235 -8.14 -26.70 -2.00
N MET A 236 -8.04 -27.92 -1.52
CA MET A 236 -7.05 -28.92 -1.95
C MET A 236 -5.61 -28.35 -2.03
N ASP A 237 -5.15 -27.72 -0.96
CA ASP A 237 -3.79 -27.20 -0.89
C ASP A 237 -3.50 -26.06 -1.90
N LYS A 238 -4.27 -24.98 -1.79
CA LYS A 238 -4.18 -23.76 -2.62
C LYS A 238 -4.66 -23.95 -4.07
N LYS A 239 -5.74 -24.66 -4.28
CA LYS A 239 -6.42 -24.77 -5.58
C LYS A 239 -7.75 -24.04 -5.55
N ASP A 240 -8.08 -23.42 -6.68
CA ASP A 240 -9.41 -22.91 -6.96
C ASP A 240 -10.14 -23.89 -7.85
N VAL A 241 -11.34 -24.22 -7.45
CA VAL A 241 -12.22 -25.13 -8.22
C VAL A 241 -13.45 -24.37 -8.66
N ILE A 242 -13.70 -24.34 -9.96
CA ILE A 242 -14.90 -23.72 -10.56
C ILE A 242 -15.71 -24.80 -11.23
N LEU A 243 -17.00 -24.87 -10.90
CA LEU A 243 -17.98 -25.75 -11.51
C LEU A 243 -19.00 -24.90 -12.25
N GLY A 244 -19.21 -25.14 -13.54
CA GLY A 244 -20.14 -24.36 -14.37
C GLY A 244 -19.45 -23.51 -15.42
N SER A 245 -19.87 -22.26 -15.58
CA SER A 245 -19.35 -21.34 -16.58
C SER A 245 -18.04 -20.70 -16.14
N PHE A 246 -17.02 -20.74 -16.98
CA PHE A 246 -15.75 -20.06 -16.74
C PHE A 246 -15.01 -19.75 -18.03
N TYR A 247 -14.06 -18.80 -17.94
CA TYR A 247 -13.17 -18.46 -19.03
C TYR A 247 -11.92 -19.35 -19.00
N MET A 248 -11.68 -20.09 -20.11
CA MET A 248 -10.50 -20.96 -20.22
C MET A 248 -9.24 -20.12 -20.48
N ARG A 249 -8.23 -20.32 -19.68
CA ARG A 249 -6.93 -19.62 -19.77
C ARG A 249 -5.98 -20.34 -20.72
N VAL A 250 -6.09 -20.07 -21.99
CA VAL A 250 -5.20 -20.61 -23.03
C VAL A 250 -4.24 -19.54 -23.55
N PRO A 251 -3.09 -19.92 -24.13
CA PRO A 251 -2.21 -18.96 -24.79
C PRO A 251 -2.93 -18.15 -25.88
N SER A 252 -2.65 -16.83 -25.92
CA SER A 252 -3.38 -15.87 -26.76
C SER A 252 -3.23 -16.04 -28.27
N PHE A 253 -2.33 -16.90 -28.73
CA PHE A 253 -2.14 -17.20 -30.14
C PHE A 253 -3.12 -18.22 -30.70
N TYR A 254 -3.92 -18.89 -29.84
CA TYR A 254 -5.01 -19.74 -30.29
C TYR A 254 -6.28 -18.91 -30.51
N ASP A 255 -6.86 -19.01 -31.69
CA ASP A 255 -8.22 -18.51 -31.96
C ASP A 255 -9.26 -19.58 -31.59
N VAL A 256 -9.54 -19.69 -30.30
CA VAL A 256 -10.45 -20.71 -29.75
C VAL A 256 -11.55 -20.07 -28.91
N GLU A 257 -12.66 -20.80 -28.80
CA GLU A 257 -13.72 -20.41 -27.85
C GLU A 257 -13.25 -20.64 -26.43
N THR A 258 -13.30 -19.64 -25.62
CA THR A 258 -12.77 -19.63 -24.24
C THR A 258 -13.85 -19.66 -23.18
N ASP A 259 -15.09 -19.27 -23.52
CA ASP A 259 -16.24 -19.34 -22.61
C ASP A 259 -16.78 -20.77 -22.62
N ILE A 260 -16.55 -21.50 -21.57
CA ILE A 260 -16.92 -22.92 -21.48
C ILE A 260 -17.70 -23.25 -20.20
N ASN A 261 -18.50 -24.28 -20.26
CA ASN A 261 -19.22 -24.84 -19.14
C ASN A 261 -18.63 -26.20 -18.74
N GLY A 262 -18.06 -26.32 -17.56
CA GLY A 262 -17.39 -27.52 -17.13
C GLY A 262 -16.73 -27.46 -15.77
N ILE A 263 -15.49 -27.91 -15.68
CA ILE A 263 -14.69 -27.94 -14.46
C ILE A 263 -13.35 -27.22 -14.71
N SER A 264 -13.00 -26.32 -13.82
CA SER A 264 -11.71 -25.66 -13.78
C SER A 264 -11.06 -25.92 -12.42
N ILE A 265 -9.83 -26.41 -12.41
CA ILE A 265 -8.98 -26.56 -11.23
C ILE A 265 -7.70 -25.82 -11.53
N LEU A 266 -7.50 -24.68 -10.87
CA LEU A 266 -6.35 -23.81 -11.07
C LEU A 266 -5.59 -23.63 -9.76
N ASP A 267 -4.30 -23.41 -9.88
CA ASP A 267 -3.52 -22.94 -8.74
C ASP A 267 -4.02 -21.57 -8.31
N SER A 268 -4.36 -21.36 -7.04
CA SER A 268 -4.86 -20.09 -6.53
C SER A 268 -3.84 -18.95 -6.68
N SER A 269 -2.54 -19.28 -6.72
CA SER A 269 -1.48 -18.34 -7.06
C SER A 269 -1.59 -17.80 -8.50
N SER A 270 -2.22 -18.55 -9.41
CA SER A 270 -2.41 -18.11 -10.80
C SER A 270 -3.45 -17.01 -10.96
N ARG A 271 -4.31 -16.81 -9.96
CA ARG A 271 -5.33 -15.77 -9.94
C ARG A 271 -4.74 -14.37 -9.93
N TYR A 272 -3.58 -14.22 -9.29
CA TYR A 272 -2.92 -12.92 -9.09
C TYR A 272 -1.59 -12.78 -9.86
N ASP A 273 -1.24 -13.73 -10.72
CA ASP A 273 0.10 -13.83 -11.34
C ASP A 273 1.26 -13.78 -10.32
N VAL A 274 0.97 -14.20 -9.09
CA VAL A 274 1.92 -14.15 -7.97
C VAL A 274 2.30 -15.56 -7.57
N THR A 275 3.51 -15.97 -7.88
CA THR A 275 4.15 -17.12 -7.23
C THR A 275 4.80 -16.63 -5.94
N GLU A 276 4.30 -17.05 -4.79
CA GLU A 276 5.01 -16.88 -3.52
C GLU A 276 6.35 -17.60 -3.62
N LYS A 277 7.43 -16.85 -3.81
CA LYS A 277 8.79 -17.38 -3.64
C LYS A 277 9.21 -17.17 -2.20
N ASN A 278 9.16 -18.27 -1.43
CA ASN A 278 9.77 -18.31 -0.12
C ASN A 278 11.29 -18.46 -0.28
N GLY A 279 12.07 -17.76 0.55
CA GLY A 279 13.48 -18.07 0.72
C GLY A 279 14.48 -17.13 0.07
N ASN A 280 14.09 -15.91 -0.35
CA ASN A 280 15.09 -14.93 -0.75
C ASN A 280 15.88 -14.44 0.47
N THR A 281 17.21 -14.46 0.33
CA THR A 281 18.13 -13.95 1.35
C THR A 281 18.74 -12.63 0.89
N PHE A 282 18.63 -11.60 1.72
CA PHE A 282 19.29 -10.32 1.50
C PHE A 282 20.40 -10.16 2.54
N GLU A 283 21.63 -10.00 2.09
CA GLU A 283 22.78 -9.85 2.97
C GLU A 283 23.66 -8.69 2.54
N GLY A 284 24.38 -8.14 3.48
CA GLY A 284 25.31 -7.05 3.23
C GLY A 284 26.10 -6.65 4.47
N TYR A 285 26.79 -5.50 4.36
CA TYR A 285 27.61 -4.97 5.43
C TYR A 285 27.06 -3.62 5.88
N ALA A 286 27.10 -3.40 7.20
CA ALA A 286 26.76 -2.15 7.86
C ALA A 286 27.71 -1.93 9.06
N PRO A 287 27.91 -0.70 9.54
CA PRO A 287 28.68 -0.46 10.75
C PRO A 287 28.17 -1.33 11.91
N SER A 288 29.08 -1.82 12.77
CA SER A 288 28.70 -2.67 13.91
C SER A 288 27.72 -1.93 14.82
N GLY A 289 26.64 -2.60 15.22
CA GLY A 289 25.59 -2.02 16.05
C GLY A 289 24.53 -1.18 15.29
N SER A 290 24.76 -0.87 14.01
CA SER A 290 23.76 -0.17 13.18
C SER A 290 22.46 -0.98 13.08
N VAL A 291 21.32 -0.29 13.16
CA VAL A 291 20.04 -0.90 12.85
C VAL A 291 19.83 -0.93 11.33
N VAL A 292 19.55 -2.10 10.82
CA VAL A 292 19.28 -2.34 9.40
C VAL A 292 17.82 -2.76 9.24
N GLU A 293 17.10 -2.05 8.40
CA GLU A 293 15.67 -2.29 8.13
C GLU A 293 15.47 -2.65 6.67
N LEU A 294 14.65 -3.69 6.42
CA LEU A 294 14.24 -4.12 5.09
C LEU A 294 12.81 -3.66 4.82
N TYR A 295 12.61 -3.00 3.69
CA TYR A 295 11.32 -2.45 3.27
C TYR A 295 10.83 -3.09 1.98
N ARG A 296 9.49 -3.22 1.86
CA ARG A 296 8.77 -3.57 0.64
C ARG A 296 7.70 -2.52 0.37
N ASN A 297 7.76 -1.83 -0.77
CA ASN A 297 6.81 -0.78 -1.17
C ASN A 297 6.58 0.32 -0.10
N GLY A 298 7.62 0.64 0.67
CA GLY A 298 7.53 1.60 1.76
C GLY A 298 7.10 1.02 3.11
N ILE A 299 6.72 -0.26 3.15
CA ILE A 299 6.33 -0.96 4.38
C ILE A 299 7.56 -1.69 4.92
N LEU A 300 7.84 -1.54 6.21
CA LEU A 300 8.88 -2.29 6.90
C LEU A 300 8.47 -3.76 6.99
N ILE A 301 9.32 -4.68 6.52
CA ILE A 301 9.04 -6.13 6.54
C ILE A 301 9.94 -6.90 7.49
N ASP A 302 11.15 -6.40 7.75
CA ASP A 302 12.07 -6.99 8.75
C ASP A 302 13.12 -5.98 9.20
N TYR A 303 13.71 -6.20 10.39
CA TYR A 303 14.83 -5.41 10.89
C TYR A 303 15.76 -6.24 11.77
N GLN A 304 17.03 -5.86 11.83
CA GLN A 304 18.01 -6.47 12.70
C GLN A 304 19.15 -5.48 13.03
N ASN A 305 19.89 -5.78 14.09
CA ASN A 305 21.15 -5.08 14.33
C ASN A 305 22.26 -5.75 13.51
N ALA A 306 23.16 -4.95 12.96
CA ALA A 306 24.32 -5.47 12.25
C ALA A 306 25.35 -6.01 13.24
N ASP A 307 25.31 -7.31 13.51
CA ASP A 307 26.30 -8.00 14.32
C ASP A 307 27.55 -8.27 13.48
N ASN A 308 28.73 -7.98 14.04
CA ASN A 308 30.01 -8.16 13.33
C ASN A 308 30.04 -7.50 11.94
N GLN A 309 29.45 -6.32 11.82
CA GLN A 309 29.37 -5.54 10.57
C GLN A 309 28.60 -6.23 9.44
N ARG A 310 27.77 -7.23 9.72
CA ARG A 310 27.00 -7.98 8.72
C ARG A 310 25.53 -8.04 9.09
N TYR A 311 24.66 -7.97 8.07
CA TYR A 311 23.23 -8.25 8.20
C TYR A 311 22.79 -9.32 7.21
N ILE A 312 21.79 -10.13 7.59
CA ILE A 312 21.25 -11.22 6.78
C ILE A 312 19.75 -11.35 7.04
N PHE A 313 18.93 -10.96 6.08
CA PHE A 313 17.50 -11.23 6.07
C PHE A 313 17.24 -12.51 5.29
N ARG A 314 16.72 -13.53 5.94
CA ARG A 314 16.45 -14.86 5.35
C ARG A 314 14.96 -15.08 5.18
N ASP A 315 14.62 -16.00 4.27
CA ASP A 315 13.26 -16.49 4.04
C ASP A 315 12.24 -15.37 3.73
N ILE A 316 12.72 -14.31 3.07
CA ILE A 316 11.86 -13.20 2.66
C ILE A 316 10.96 -13.66 1.53
N ASN A 317 9.65 -13.66 1.80
CA ASN A 317 8.64 -13.96 0.81
C ASN A 317 8.47 -12.79 -0.17
N THR A 318 8.82 -13.01 -1.44
CA THR A 318 8.70 -12.01 -2.50
C THR A 318 7.47 -12.31 -3.34
N GLN A 319 6.47 -11.45 -3.28
CA GLN A 319 5.13 -11.71 -3.80
C GLN A 319 4.87 -11.14 -5.19
N SER A 320 5.56 -10.07 -5.60
CA SER A 320 5.27 -9.39 -6.86
C SER A 320 6.51 -8.91 -7.59
N LEU A 321 6.46 -8.96 -8.93
CA LEU A 321 7.48 -8.39 -9.82
C LEU A 321 7.59 -6.87 -9.73
N THR A 322 6.54 -6.22 -9.24
CA THR A 322 6.47 -4.76 -9.12
C THR A 322 6.90 -4.26 -7.75
N ASP A 323 7.14 -5.17 -6.80
CA ASP A 323 7.56 -4.80 -5.46
C ASP A 323 8.94 -4.15 -5.47
N LYS A 324 9.03 -3.02 -4.79
CA LYS A 324 10.28 -2.29 -4.59
C LYS A 324 10.83 -2.63 -3.21
N TYR A 325 11.96 -3.32 -3.20
CA TYR A 325 12.67 -3.62 -1.97
C TYR A 325 13.82 -2.65 -1.78
N TYR A 326 14.03 -2.20 -0.56
CA TYR A 326 15.21 -1.42 -0.19
C TYR A 326 15.59 -1.65 1.27
N ILE A 327 16.87 -1.45 1.56
CA ILE A 327 17.43 -1.54 2.90
C ILE A 327 17.77 -0.14 3.36
N ARG A 328 17.46 0.16 4.62
CA ARG A 328 17.93 1.35 5.31
C ARG A 328 18.87 0.95 6.44
N ILE A 329 20.05 1.54 6.42
CA ILE A 329 21.08 1.38 7.45
C ILE A 329 21.08 2.68 8.24
N TYR A 330 20.70 2.61 9.50
CA TYR A 330 20.58 3.78 10.35
C TYR A 330 21.87 4.04 11.11
N LYS A 331 22.26 5.31 11.19
CA LYS A 331 23.31 5.80 12.05
C LYS A 331 22.74 6.13 13.44
N ASP A 332 23.63 6.38 14.42
CA ASP A 332 23.25 6.68 15.80
C ASP A 332 22.39 7.96 15.91
N ASP A 333 22.60 8.94 15.03
CA ASP A 333 21.82 10.18 14.95
C ASP A 333 20.42 10.01 14.32
N GLY A 334 20.04 8.77 13.92
CA GLY A 334 18.76 8.49 13.28
C GLY A 334 18.71 8.76 11.78
N THR A 335 19.75 9.33 11.18
CA THR A 335 19.86 9.41 9.71
C THR A 335 20.15 8.04 9.13
N TYR A 336 19.85 7.84 7.83
CA TYR A 336 20.03 6.54 7.21
C TYR A 336 20.63 6.63 5.80
N ILE A 337 21.30 5.53 5.43
CA ILE A 337 21.70 5.26 4.05
C ILE A 337 20.68 4.28 3.47
N GLN A 338 20.10 4.60 2.32
CA GLN A 338 19.18 3.71 1.62
C GLN A 338 19.88 3.01 0.46
N GLN A 339 19.71 1.69 0.38
CA GLN A 339 20.17 0.85 -0.71
C GLN A 339 18.98 0.15 -1.36
N ASP A 340 18.71 0.48 -2.62
CA ASP A 340 17.61 -0.15 -3.35
C ASP A 340 18.03 -1.56 -3.80
N ILE A 341 17.11 -2.52 -3.66
CA ILE A 341 17.31 -3.91 -4.05
C ILE A 341 16.48 -4.17 -5.30
N SER A 342 17.14 -4.49 -6.40
CA SER A 342 16.47 -4.90 -7.63
C SER A 342 16.23 -6.41 -7.62
N LEU A 343 14.98 -6.80 -7.37
CA LEU A 343 14.54 -8.19 -7.54
C LEU A 343 13.87 -8.36 -8.89
N TRP A 344 14.36 -9.34 -9.64
CA TRP A 344 13.76 -9.75 -10.90
C TRP A 344 13.25 -11.18 -10.75
N LEU A 345 12.01 -11.30 -10.31
CA LEU A 345 11.35 -12.59 -10.14
C LEU A 345 10.64 -12.97 -11.44
N ASN A 346 10.77 -14.23 -11.80
CA ASN A 346 9.91 -14.83 -12.79
C ASN A 346 8.70 -15.43 -12.06
N ASN A 347 7.52 -14.84 -12.24
CA ASN A 347 6.28 -15.32 -11.63
C ASN A 347 5.87 -16.75 -12.03
N LYS A 348 6.53 -17.30 -13.04
CA LYS A 348 6.27 -18.69 -13.52
C LYS A 348 7.21 -19.72 -12.88
N THR A 349 8.28 -19.31 -12.16
CA THR A 349 9.17 -20.26 -11.47
C THR A 349 8.63 -20.63 -10.10
N LEU A 350 8.67 -21.91 -9.77
CA LEU A 350 8.27 -22.51 -8.50
C LEU A 350 9.48 -22.65 -7.57
N ASN A 351 9.24 -22.83 -6.27
CA ASN A 351 10.28 -23.19 -5.32
C ASN A 351 10.74 -24.66 -5.56
N LYS A 352 11.93 -24.98 -5.06
CA LYS A 352 12.48 -26.34 -5.15
C LYS A 352 11.49 -27.38 -4.61
N ASN A 353 11.30 -28.46 -5.39
CA ASN A 353 10.38 -29.57 -5.08
C ASN A 353 8.89 -29.19 -5.02
N GLN A 354 8.52 -27.99 -5.39
CA GLN A 354 7.12 -27.57 -5.47
C GLN A 354 6.49 -28.06 -6.78
N TRP A 355 5.25 -28.52 -6.69
CA TRP A 355 4.42 -28.87 -7.82
C TRP A 355 3.28 -27.87 -7.99
N SER A 356 2.93 -27.58 -9.23
CA SER A 356 1.73 -26.82 -9.58
C SER A 356 1.04 -27.50 -10.75
N TYR A 357 -0.26 -27.68 -10.69
CA TYR A 357 -1.04 -28.23 -11.79
C TYR A 357 -2.30 -27.40 -12.02
N ASN A 358 -2.68 -27.28 -13.28
CA ASN A 358 -3.88 -26.60 -13.71
C ASN A 358 -4.62 -27.50 -14.70
N ILE A 359 -5.92 -27.64 -14.53
CA ILE A 359 -6.76 -28.49 -15.39
C ILE A 359 -8.07 -27.75 -15.64
N GLN A 360 -8.42 -27.59 -16.90
CA GLN A 360 -9.71 -27.01 -17.31
C GLN A 360 -10.32 -27.90 -18.40
N SER A 361 -11.60 -28.23 -18.25
CA SER A 361 -12.29 -29.01 -19.23
C SER A 361 -13.79 -28.67 -19.23
N GLY A 362 -14.38 -28.56 -20.40
CA GLY A 362 -15.80 -28.30 -20.49
C GLY A 362 -16.32 -28.19 -21.92
N LYS A 363 -17.63 -28.01 -22.02
CA LYS A 363 -18.36 -27.85 -23.28
C LYS A 363 -18.26 -26.40 -23.77
N VAL A 364 -17.93 -26.25 -25.03
CA VAL A 364 -17.80 -24.96 -25.71
C VAL A 364 -19.15 -24.41 -26.16
N ASP A 365 -20.03 -25.29 -26.62
CA ASP A 365 -21.33 -24.91 -27.18
C ASP A 365 -22.42 -25.93 -26.88
N LYS A 366 -23.67 -25.59 -27.27
CA LYS A 366 -24.83 -26.49 -27.15
C LYS A 366 -24.73 -27.76 -28.01
N LYS A 367 -23.75 -27.82 -28.96
CA LYS A 367 -23.55 -28.99 -29.84
C LYS A 367 -22.69 -30.07 -29.19
N GLY A 368 -22.08 -29.76 -28.07
CA GLY A 368 -21.43 -30.75 -27.22
C GLY A 368 -19.92 -30.97 -27.49
N ASP A 369 -19.29 -30.11 -28.25
CA ASP A 369 -17.81 -30.10 -28.37
C ASP A 369 -17.17 -29.71 -27.03
N ASN A 370 -16.10 -30.42 -26.67
CA ASN A 370 -15.39 -30.16 -25.43
C ASN A 370 -14.00 -29.59 -25.72
N ASN A 371 -13.55 -28.66 -24.89
CA ASN A 371 -12.16 -28.24 -24.80
C ASN A 371 -11.52 -28.86 -23.56
N PHE A 372 -10.25 -29.16 -23.66
CA PHE A 372 -9.42 -29.61 -22.54
C PHE A 372 -8.10 -28.85 -22.54
N TRP A 373 -7.67 -28.41 -21.37
CA TRP A 373 -6.36 -27.84 -21.12
C TRP A 373 -5.82 -28.34 -19.78
N GLY A 374 -4.61 -28.89 -19.81
CA GLY A 374 -3.96 -29.37 -18.60
C GLY A 374 -2.46 -29.07 -18.63
N THR A 375 -1.92 -28.55 -17.53
CA THR A 375 -0.48 -28.32 -17.35
C THR A 375 -0.03 -28.81 -15.99
N LEU A 376 1.20 -29.32 -15.95
CA LEU A 376 1.90 -29.72 -14.74
C LEU A 376 3.27 -29.04 -14.71
N ARG A 377 3.58 -28.32 -13.64
CA ARG A 377 4.86 -27.65 -13.41
C ARG A 377 5.58 -28.23 -12.21
N TYR A 378 6.90 -28.29 -12.27
CA TYR A 378 7.76 -28.77 -11.19
C TYR A 378 8.97 -27.86 -11.01
N GLY A 379 9.19 -27.38 -9.79
CA GLY A 379 10.37 -26.64 -9.39
C GLY A 379 11.56 -27.57 -9.16
N VAL A 380 12.49 -27.61 -10.13
CA VAL A 380 13.73 -28.40 -10.04
C VAL A 380 14.64 -27.84 -8.94
N ASN A 381 14.72 -26.53 -8.91
CA ASN A 381 15.33 -25.72 -7.85
C ASN A 381 14.65 -24.34 -7.82
N ASP A 382 15.07 -23.43 -6.94
CA ASP A 382 14.46 -22.11 -6.78
C ASP A 382 14.58 -21.19 -8.01
N PHE A 383 15.37 -21.59 -9.01
CA PHE A 383 15.64 -20.80 -10.21
C PHE A 383 15.17 -21.47 -11.50
N VAL A 384 14.81 -22.74 -11.46
CA VAL A 384 14.46 -23.53 -12.64
C VAL A 384 13.16 -24.28 -12.40
N THR A 385 12.18 -24.03 -13.26
CA THR A 385 10.91 -24.77 -13.29
C THR A 385 10.70 -25.37 -14.67
N VAL A 386 10.23 -26.59 -14.72
CA VAL A 386 9.84 -27.28 -15.96
C VAL A 386 8.33 -27.46 -16.01
N GLU A 387 7.77 -27.42 -17.21
CA GLU A 387 6.33 -27.63 -17.47
C GLU A 387 6.12 -28.69 -18.53
N ALA A 388 5.10 -29.51 -18.32
CA ALA A 388 4.53 -30.38 -19.34
C ALA A 388 3.01 -30.18 -19.39
N GLY A 389 2.41 -30.20 -20.57
CA GLY A 389 0.97 -29.99 -20.75
C GLY A 389 0.39 -30.71 -21.95
N TYR A 390 -0.93 -30.73 -21.98
CA TYR A 390 -1.68 -31.25 -23.12
C TYR A 390 -2.89 -30.33 -23.34
N TYR A 391 -3.15 -30.02 -24.63
CA TYR A 391 -4.22 -29.18 -25.10
C TYR A 391 -5.05 -29.93 -26.15
N ASP A 392 -6.35 -29.88 -26.04
CA ASP A 392 -7.30 -30.34 -27.04
C ASP A 392 -8.40 -29.28 -27.18
N LEU A 393 -8.21 -28.33 -28.08
CA LEU A 393 -8.99 -27.11 -28.19
C LEU A 393 -9.69 -27.02 -29.55
N LYS A 394 -10.92 -26.55 -29.55
CA LYS A 394 -11.70 -26.28 -30.76
C LYS A 394 -11.51 -24.84 -31.22
N GLY A 395 -11.12 -24.64 -32.47
CA GLY A 395 -11.05 -23.33 -33.12
C GLY A 395 -12.43 -22.69 -33.31
N LYS A 396 -12.49 -21.37 -33.37
CA LYS A 396 -13.70 -20.56 -33.59
C LYS A 396 -14.20 -20.65 -35.02
N SER A 397 -13.32 -20.90 -36.00
CA SER A 397 -13.70 -20.92 -37.43
C SER A 397 -14.71 -22.02 -37.75
N GLU A 398 -15.59 -21.75 -38.73
CA GLU A 398 -16.61 -22.71 -39.17
C GLU A 398 -16.04 -24.03 -39.69
N GLU A 399 -14.80 -24.08 -40.11
CA GLU A 399 -14.06 -25.26 -40.57
C GLU A 399 -13.47 -26.10 -39.43
N ARG A 400 -14.13 -26.27 -38.30
CA ARG A 400 -13.93 -27.26 -37.20
C ARG A 400 -12.50 -27.71 -36.94
N TYR A 401 -11.50 -26.84 -36.96
CA TYR A 401 -10.14 -27.19 -36.59
C TYR A 401 -10.07 -27.50 -35.08
N ARG A 402 -9.29 -28.53 -34.76
CA ARG A 402 -8.93 -28.84 -33.36
C ARG A 402 -7.42 -28.75 -33.21
N TYR A 403 -6.99 -28.05 -32.17
CA TYR A 403 -5.59 -27.97 -31.76
C TYR A 403 -5.35 -29.08 -30.76
N LYS A 404 -4.61 -30.13 -31.14
CA LYS A 404 -4.17 -31.19 -30.25
C LYS A 404 -2.68 -31.11 -30.10
N GLU A 405 -2.23 -30.57 -28.98
CA GLU A 405 -0.83 -30.18 -28.78
C GLU A 405 -0.29 -30.68 -27.43
N ARG A 406 0.99 -31.03 -27.40
CA ARG A 406 1.77 -31.21 -26.18
C ARG A 406 2.55 -29.93 -25.90
N ALA A 407 2.49 -29.47 -24.68
CA ALA A 407 3.24 -28.31 -24.25
C ALA A 407 4.45 -28.70 -23.39
N TYR A 408 5.57 -28.05 -23.63
CA TYR A 408 6.78 -28.19 -22.85
C TYR A 408 7.29 -26.80 -22.52
N GLY A 409 7.56 -26.52 -21.25
CA GLY A 409 8.03 -25.22 -20.79
C GLY A 409 9.28 -25.33 -19.91
N ILE A 410 10.16 -24.35 -20.05
CA ILE A 410 11.29 -24.13 -19.15
C ILE A 410 11.25 -22.67 -18.73
N TYR A 411 11.20 -22.45 -17.42
CA TYR A 411 11.16 -21.14 -16.79
C TYR A 411 12.42 -21.00 -15.94
N LEU A 412 13.22 -19.96 -16.25
CA LEU A 412 14.49 -19.69 -15.57
C LEU A 412 14.44 -18.30 -14.94
N SER A 413 14.96 -18.18 -13.74
CA SER A 413 15.28 -16.91 -13.12
C SER A 413 16.72 -16.95 -12.60
N SER A 414 17.45 -15.85 -12.70
CA SER A 414 18.77 -15.77 -12.08
C SER A 414 18.66 -15.68 -10.56
N PRO A 415 19.68 -16.17 -9.83
CA PRO A 415 19.85 -15.79 -8.44
C PRO A 415 20.02 -14.26 -8.32
N PRO A 416 19.94 -13.65 -7.13
CA PRO A 416 20.20 -12.24 -6.91
C PRO A 416 21.66 -11.91 -7.21
N ILE A 417 21.91 -11.48 -8.44
CA ILE A 417 23.22 -11.09 -8.98
C ILE A 417 23.16 -9.65 -9.46
N LYS A 418 24.31 -9.04 -9.75
CA LYS A 418 24.44 -7.66 -10.23
C LYS A 418 23.58 -7.33 -11.46
N PHE A 419 23.37 -8.31 -12.35
CA PHE A 419 22.57 -8.18 -13.57
C PHE A 419 21.52 -9.30 -13.62
N PRO A 420 20.45 -9.19 -12.82
CA PRO A 420 19.44 -10.23 -12.76
C PRO A 420 18.67 -10.35 -14.09
N PHE A 421 18.31 -11.58 -14.43
CA PHE A 421 17.50 -11.88 -15.61
C PHE A 421 16.52 -13.00 -15.36
N TRP A 422 15.52 -13.10 -16.24
CA TRP A 422 14.69 -14.27 -16.35
C TRP A 422 14.39 -14.57 -17.83
N THR A 423 14.10 -15.83 -18.11
CA THR A 423 13.66 -16.28 -19.43
C THR A 423 12.66 -17.42 -19.33
N ASN A 424 11.72 -17.43 -20.25
CA ASN A 424 10.72 -18.47 -20.41
C ASN A 424 10.83 -19.01 -21.85
N ILE A 425 10.83 -20.30 -21.99
CA ILE A 425 10.83 -20.97 -23.30
C ILE A 425 9.72 -21.99 -23.29
N ASN A 426 8.78 -21.88 -24.21
CA ASN A 426 7.63 -22.77 -24.34
C ASN A 426 7.56 -23.31 -25.76
N TRP A 427 7.44 -24.62 -25.86
CA TRP A 427 7.23 -25.34 -27.11
C TRP A 427 5.90 -26.06 -27.09
N TYR A 428 5.08 -25.83 -28.11
CA TYR A 428 3.77 -26.43 -28.29
C TYR A 428 3.81 -27.31 -29.55
N GLU A 429 3.86 -28.63 -29.37
CA GLU A 429 4.02 -29.62 -30.44
C GLU A 429 2.64 -30.09 -30.94
N ASP A 430 2.35 -29.85 -32.23
CA ASP A 430 1.14 -30.37 -32.89
C ASP A 430 1.29 -31.93 -33.00
N THR A 431 0.42 -32.66 -32.32
CA THR A 431 0.49 -34.13 -32.28
C THR A 431 0.13 -34.79 -33.60
N GLU A 432 -0.49 -34.07 -34.55
CA GLU A 432 -0.93 -34.60 -35.84
C GLU A 432 0.02 -34.24 -37.00
N LYS A 433 0.77 -33.15 -36.93
CA LYS A 433 1.53 -32.62 -38.07
C LYS A 433 3.07 -32.61 -37.87
N ASN A 434 3.59 -33.10 -36.77
CA ASN A 434 5.01 -33.07 -36.42
C ASN A 434 5.66 -31.68 -36.61
N ASP A 435 4.97 -30.62 -36.19
CA ASP A 435 5.33 -29.22 -36.25
C ASP A 435 4.92 -28.56 -34.93
N GLY A 436 5.37 -27.33 -34.67
CA GLY A 436 5.02 -26.71 -33.37
C GLY A 436 5.27 -25.23 -33.30
N THR A 437 4.75 -24.64 -32.25
CA THR A 437 4.89 -23.22 -31.94
C THR A 437 5.90 -23.03 -30.82
N LEU A 438 6.93 -22.18 -31.09
CA LEU A 438 7.94 -21.79 -30.10
C LEU A 438 7.69 -20.36 -29.63
N ILE A 439 7.62 -20.19 -28.33
CA ILE A 439 7.55 -18.87 -27.70
C ILE A 439 8.69 -18.74 -26.70
N TRP A 440 9.44 -17.68 -26.80
CA TRP A 440 10.44 -17.34 -25.81
C TRP A 440 10.28 -15.90 -25.36
N GLU A 441 10.56 -15.67 -24.08
CA GLU A 441 10.52 -14.36 -23.41
C GLU A 441 11.80 -14.21 -22.61
N TYR A 442 12.37 -13.02 -22.66
CA TYR A 442 13.58 -12.66 -21.92
C TYR A 442 13.45 -11.29 -21.31
N LYS A 443 13.95 -11.12 -20.10
CA LYS A 443 14.03 -9.83 -19.43
C LYS A 443 15.28 -9.75 -18.57
N GLN A 444 15.99 -8.62 -18.62
CA GLN A 444 17.20 -8.37 -17.86
C GLN A 444 17.28 -6.93 -17.39
N ASN A 445 17.82 -6.74 -16.18
CA ASN A 445 18.30 -5.45 -15.71
C ASN A 445 19.81 -5.37 -15.86
N PHE A 446 20.29 -4.39 -16.63
CA PHE A 446 21.69 -4.17 -16.91
C PHE A 446 22.03 -2.69 -16.70
N TYR A 447 22.72 -2.32 -15.59
CA TYR A 447 23.02 -0.92 -15.22
C TYR A 447 21.80 0.01 -15.29
N ASP A 448 20.68 -0.42 -14.71
CA ASP A 448 19.37 0.26 -14.72
C ASP A 448 18.73 0.37 -16.13
N PHE A 449 19.33 -0.19 -17.15
CA PHE A 449 18.63 -0.47 -18.41
C PHE A 449 17.80 -1.74 -18.27
N ILE A 450 16.55 -1.64 -18.66
CA ILE A 450 15.64 -2.79 -18.75
C ILE A 450 15.66 -3.26 -20.20
N LEU A 451 16.17 -4.48 -20.40
CA LEU A 451 16.16 -5.16 -21.69
C LEU A 451 15.02 -6.18 -21.70
N GLU A 452 14.18 -6.14 -22.70
CA GLU A 452 13.07 -7.09 -22.87
C GLU A 452 13.13 -7.66 -24.31
N GLY A 453 13.02 -8.98 -24.41
CA GLY A 453 12.94 -9.69 -25.68
C GLY A 453 11.77 -10.67 -25.68
N LYS A 454 11.08 -10.78 -26.78
CA LYS A 454 10.05 -11.80 -27.02
C LYS A 454 10.15 -12.29 -28.45
N GLY A 455 10.10 -13.60 -28.65
CA GLY A 455 10.02 -14.23 -29.96
C GLY A 455 8.93 -15.28 -29.98
N GLU A 456 8.21 -15.30 -31.08
CA GLU A 456 7.12 -16.23 -31.37
C GLU A 456 7.33 -16.76 -32.79
N LYS A 457 7.40 -18.09 -32.90
CA LYS A 457 7.43 -18.79 -34.19
C LYS A 457 6.28 -19.77 -34.20
N TYR A 458 5.35 -19.57 -35.09
CA TYR A 458 4.10 -20.30 -35.10
C TYR A 458 4.17 -21.58 -35.96
N SER A 459 3.42 -22.60 -35.56
CA SER A 459 3.22 -23.78 -36.37
C SER A 459 2.51 -23.44 -37.71
N LYS A 460 2.67 -24.24 -38.71
CA LYS A 460 2.02 -24.05 -40.01
C LYS A 460 0.50 -23.96 -39.92
N ARG A 461 -0.10 -24.65 -38.96
CA ARG A 461 -1.55 -24.58 -38.72
C ARG A 461 -1.97 -23.18 -38.26
N ILE A 462 -1.30 -22.64 -37.23
CA ILE A 462 -1.60 -21.29 -36.74
C ILE A 462 -1.24 -20.23 -37.76
N SER A 463 -0.12 -20.42 -38.48
CA SER A 463 0.31 -19.51 -39.54
C SER A 463 -0.71 -19.40 -40.67
N LEU A 464 -1.35 -20.49 -41.07
CA LEU A 464 -2.38 -20.48 -42.11
C LEU A 464 -3.67 -19.78 -41.67
N GLU A 465 -4.08 -19.96 -40.41
CA GLU A 465 -5.31 -19.37 -39.88
C GLU A 465 -5.16 -17.90 -39.55
N GLU A 466 -4.08 -17.52 -38.85
CA GLU A 466 -3.83 -16.16 -38.38
C GLU A 466 -3.03 -15.30 -39.37
N ASN A 467 -2.52 -15.87 -40.49
CA ASN A 467 -1.59 -15.24 -41.42
C ASN A 467 -0.31 -14.69 -40.75
N LYS A 468 0.13 -15.30 -39.65
CA LYS A 468 1.34 -14.91 -38.87
C LYS A 468 2.31 -16.09 -38.85
N GLU A 469 3.54 -15.89 -39.23
CA GLU A 469 4.55 -16.94 -39.20
C GLU A 469 5.53 -16.78 -38.03
N GLU A 470 6.08 -15.60 -37.89
CA GLU A 470 7.03 -15.26 -36.85
C GLU A 470 6.82 -13.84 -36.36
N LYS A 471 7.09 -13.61 -35.07
CA LYS A 471 7.07 -12.28 -34.46
C LYS A 471 8.18 -12.13 -33.44
N TYR A 472 8.99 -11.10 -33.56
CA TYR A 472 10.10 -10.81 -32.67
C TYR A 472 10.02 -9.37 -32.19
N ARG A 473 10.24 -9.17 -30.90
CA ARG A 473 10.26 -7.85 -30.28
C ARG A 473 11.47 -7.73 -29.38
N ALA A 474 12.16 -6.59 -29.45
CA ALA A 474 13.22 -6.22 -28.53
C ALA A 474 13.00 -4.78 -28.05
N ASN A 475 13.05 -4.56 -26.76
CA ASN A 475 12.90 -3.24 -26.16
C ASN A 475 14.05 -2.97 -25.19
N ILE A 476 14.49 -1.72 -25.14
CA ILE A 476 15.42 -1.22 -24.15
C ILE A 476 14.85 0.07 -23.57
N ARG A 477 14.86 0.21 -22.26
CA ARG A 477 14.41 1.43 -21.58
C ARG A 477 15.23 1.72 -20.34
N LYS A 478 15.37 3.01 -20.02
CA LYS A 478 16.04 3.48 -18.80
C LYS A 478 15.31 4.69 -18.24
N SER A 479 15.26 4.76 -16.90
CA SER A 479 14.73 5.91 -16.17
C SER A 479 15.87 6.74 -15.60
N PHE A 480 15.88 8.03 -15.85
CA PHE A 480 16.78 9.02 -15.27
C PHE A 480 15.96 9.94 -14.35
N GLY A 481 15.70 9.46 -13.14
CA GLY A 481 14.81 10.15 -12.22
C GLY A 481 13.40 10.28 -12.79
N ARG A 482 13.03 11.47 -13.28
CA ARG A 482 11.71 11.77 -13.86
C ARG A 482 11.61 11.55 -15.37
N LEU A 483 12.73 11.37 -16.04
CA LEU A 483 12.81 11.14 -17.46
C LEU A 483 12.93 9.65 -17.75
N ASN A 484 12.11 9.14 -18.67
CA ASN A 484 12.15 7.77 -19.18
C ASN A 484 12.48 7.80 -20.65
N VAL A 485 13.46 7.02 -21.06
CA VAL A 485 13.85 6.90 -22.46
C VAL A 485 13.77 5.44 -22.87
N GLY A 486 13.21 5.18 -24.04
CA GLY A 486 13.04 3.83 -24.55
C GLY A 486 13.27 3.76 -26.05
N ALA A 487 13.78 2.61 -26.50
CA ALA A 487 13.83 2.23 -27.91
C ALA A 487 13.31 0.80 -28.06
N GLY A 488 12.59 0.55 -29.15
CA GLY A 488 12.00 -0.75 -29.45
C GLY A 488 12.19 -1.11 -30.91
N TYR A 489 12.30 -2.40 -31.17
CA TYR A 489 12.30 -2.99 -32.49
C TYR A 489 11.35 -4.17 -32.51
N GLU A 490 10.45 -4.19 -33.48
CA GLU A 490 9.52 -5.31 -33.68
C GLU A 490 9.57 -5.74 -35.13
N VAL A 491 9.60 -7.03 -35.41
CA VAL A 491 9.47 -7.60 -36.72
C VAL A 491 8.42 -8.68 -36.73
N GLU A 492 7.51 -8.61 -37.70
CA GLU A 492 6.48 -9.62 -37.91
C GLU A 492 6.62 -10.18 -39.33
N VAL A 493 6.58 -11.50 -39.46
CA VAL A 493 6.58 -12.20 -40.72
C VAL A 493 5.20 -12.75 -40.97
N SER A 494 4.61 -12.36 -42.12
CA SER A 494 3.29 -12.81 -42.54
C SER A 494 3.30 -13.12 -44.04
N LYS A 495 2.95 -14.34 -44.40
CA LYS A 495 2.99 -14.84 -45.80
C LYS A 495 4.36 -14.67 -46.46
N GLY A 496 5.46 -14.91 -45.69
CA GLY A 496 6.82 -14.73 -46.15
C GLY A 496 7.27 -13.27 -46.31
N LYS A 497 6.49 -12.30 -45.81
CA LYS A 497 6.75 -10.86 -45.94
C LYS A 497 7.07 -10.27 -44.58
N TYR A 498 8.08 -9.37 -44.54
CA TYR A 498 8.55 -8.73 -43.31
C TYR A 498 7.90 -7.37 -43.13
N TYR A 499 7.38 -7.15 -41.89
CA TYR A 499 6.93 -5.87 -41.39
C TYR A 499 7.81 -5.51 -40.17
N ARG A 500 8.43 -4.33 -40.21
CA ARG A 500 9.37 -3.90 -39.17
C ARG A 500 8.91 -2.59 -38.56
N ASP A 501 8.87 -2.54 -37.25
CA ASP A 501 8.55 -1.35 -36.47
C ASP A 501 9.79 -0.92 -35.70
N TYR A 502 10.22 0.33 -35.87
CA TYR A 502 11.23 0.98 -35.05
C TYR A 502 10.56 2.01 -34.17
N ILE A 503 10.75 1.91 -32.85
CA ILE A 503 10.05 2.71 -31.86
C ILE A 503 11.09 3.47 -31.06
N ALA A 504 10.89 4.77 -30.86
CA ALA A 504 11.61 5.58 -29.90
C ALA A 504 10.64 6.32 -29.01
N SER A 505 10.89 6.36 -27.72
CA SER A 505 10.01 7.02 -26.77
C SER A 505 10.78 7.83 -25.72
N VAL A 506 10.20 8.96 -25.34
CA VAL A 506 10.69 9.80 -24.24
C VAL A 506 9.51 10.21 -23.40
N GLY A 507 9.56 9.86 -22.12
CA GLY A 507 8.55 10.19 -21.14
C GLY A 507 9.10 11.06 -20.01
N TYR A 508 8.32 12.02 -19.54
CA TYR A 508 8.63 12.84 -18.38
C TYR A 508 7.48 12.83 -17.40
N ASN A 509 7.73 12.38 -16.16
CA ASN A 509 6.73 12.24 -15.12
C ASN A 509 7.07 13.12 -13.92
N ARG A 510 6.10 13.96 -13.54
CA ARG A 510 6.11 14.77 -12.32
C ARG A 510 4.80 14.50 -11.57
N ARG A 511 4.74 14.84 -10.26
CA ARG A 511 3.61 14.52 -9.37
C ARG A 511 2.22 14.74 -9.99
N TYR A 512 2.05 15.78 -10.80
CA TYR A 512 0.75 16.17 -11.37
C TYR A 512 0.73 16.19 -12.90
N VAL A 513 1.86 15.93 -13.56
CA VAL A 513 1.98 16.02 -15.00
C VAL A 513 2.78 14.85 -15.53
N SER A 514 2.23 14.16 -16.52
CA SER A 514 2.93 13.14 -17.29
C SER A 514 2.94 13.53 -18.76
N ASN A 515 4.07 13.43 -19.40
CA ASN A 515 4.23 13.63 -20.84
C ASN A 515 4.92 12.43 -21.44
N ASN A 516 4.48 12.01 -22.62
CA ASN A 516 5.10 10.94 -23.38
C ASN A 516 5.12 11.32 -24.86
N ILE A 517 6.26 11.15 -25.47
CA ILE A 517 6.45 11.30 -26.93
C ILE A 517 6.91 9.95 -27.43
N GLU A 518 6.20 9.40 -28.39
CA GLU A 518 6.56 8.17 -29.09
C GLU A 518 6.65 8.47 -30.59
N TYR A 519 7.75 8.08 -31.16
CA TYR A 519 7.94 8.05 -32.59
C TYR A 519 8.05 6.60 -33.06
N ARG A 520 7.35 6.26 -34.16
CA ARG A 520 7.34 4.93 -34.74
C ARG A 520 7.54 5.04 -36.23
N PHE A 521 8.45 4.26 -36.78
CA PHE A 521 8.64 4.03 -38.21
C PHE A 521 8.26 2.60 -38.55
N GLN A 522 7.30 2.42 -39.45
CA GLN A 522 6.80 1.13 -39.94
C GLN A 522 7.32 0.93 -41.36
N GLU A 523 8.08 -0.13 -41.56
CA GLU A 523 8.68 -0.51 -42.84
C GLU A 523 7.99 -1.76 -43.40
N TYR A 524 7.60 -1.69 -44.68
CA TYR A 524 7.00 -2.78 -45.42
C TYR A 524 7.93 -3.21 -46.53
N GLU A 525 8.48 -4.42 -46.50
CA GLU A 525 9.54 -4.90 -47.40
C GLU A 525 9.12 -4.93 -48.89
N GLU A 526 7.85 -5.20 -49.17
CA GLU A 526 7.35 -5.31 -50.57
C GLU A 526 6.96 -4.01 -51.22
N ASP A 527 6.60 -3.00 -50.44
CA ASP A 527 6.08 -1.76 -50.99
C ASP A 527 6.50 -0.58 -50.12
N GLU A 528 7.60 0.03 -50.49
CA GLU A 528 8.12 1.22 -49.79
C GLU A 528 7.10 2.36 -49.72
N ASN A 529 6.13 2.40 -50.66
CA ASN A 529 5.08 3.42 -50.62
C ASN A 529 4.10 3.23 -49.47
N ARG A 530 4.09 2.04 -48.84
CA ARG A 530 3.28 1.75 -47.64
C ARG A 530 4.01 2.10 -46.33
N ASN A 531 5.30 2.45 -46.37
CA ASN A 531 6.04 2.85 -45.19
C ASN A 531 5.41 4.06 -44.56
N LYS A 532 5.32 4.01 -43.21
CA LYS A 532 4.62 5.04 -42.44
C LYS A 532 5.48 5.50 -41.27
N HIS A 533 5.43 6.78 -41.01
CA HIS A 533 5.97 7.39 -39.82
C HIS A 533 4.79 7.83 -38.92
N SER A 534 4.87 7.59 -37.62
CA SER A 534 3.88 8.12 -36.71
C SER A 534 4.55 8.79 -35.51
N THR A 535 3.99 9.89 -35.09
CA THR A 535 4.40 10.60 -33.89
C THR A 535 3.18 10.76 -33.00
N ARG A 536 3.31 10.25 -31.79
CA ARG A 536 2.28 10.38 -30.75
C ARG A 536 2.83 11.19 -29.59
N PHE A 537 2.15 12.26 -29.27
CA PHE A 537 2.38 13.04 -28.07
C PHE A 537 1.19 12.89 -27.15
N GLN A 538 1.44 12.51 -25.90
CA GLN A 538 0.40 12.38 -24.85
C GLN A 538 0.80 13.21 -23.64
N THR A 539 -0.12 13.96 -23.09
CA THR A 539 0.04 14.65 -21.80
C THR A 539 -1.13 14.36 -20.89
N GLY A 540 -0.82 14.14 -19.62
CA GLY A 540 -1.81 13.97 -18.56
C GLY A 540 -1.55 14.99 -17.45
N ILE A 541 -2.60 15.66 -16.98
CA ILE A 541 -2.56 16.64 -15.89
C ILE A 541 -3.57 16.22 -14.84
N SER A 542 -3.10 16.00 -13.60
CA SER A 542 -3.92 15.59 -12.44
C SER A 542 -3.78 16.59 -11.29
N TYR A 543 -3.69 17.88 -11.60
CA TYR A 543 -3.39 18.95 -10.61
C TYR A 543 -4.58 19.28 -9.72
N PHE A 544 -5.80 19.16 -10.25
CA PHE A 544 -7.02 19.50 -9.54
C PHE A 544 -7.58 18.27 -8.82
N ASP A 545 -8.04 18.41 -7.60
CA ASP A 545 -8.71 17.35 -6.87
C ASP A 545 -9.85 16.80 -7.71
N ASN A 546 -9.80 15.47 -7.94
CA ASN A 546 -10.79 14.73 -8.73
C ASN A 546 -10.83 15.01 -10.24
N TRP A 547 -9.99 15.89 -10.81
CA TRP A 547 -9.94 16.14 -12.23
C TRP A 547 -8.66 15.64 -12.86
N ASN A 548 -8.80 14.92 -13.97
CA ASN A 548 -7.72 14.52 -14.86
C ASN A 548 -7.99 15.08 -16.26
N ILE A 549 -6.99 15.71 -16.84
CA ILE A 549 -7.02 16.20 -18.21
C ILE A 549 -6.00 15.41 -18.99
N THR A 550 -6.41 14.76 -20.06
CA THR A 550 -5.48 14.09 -20.99
C THR A 550 -5.61 14.73 -22.34
N ALA A 551 -4.48 15.00 -22.98
CA ALA A 551 -4.44 15.44 -24.36
C ALA A 551 -3.51 14.52 -25.17
N GLU A 552 -3.90 14.21 -26.38
CA GLU A 552 -3.16 13.34 -27.29
C GLU A 552 -3.14 13.97 -28.69
N ILE A 553 -1.96 13.94 -29.30
CA ILE A 553 -1.74 14.26 -30.70
C ILE A 553 -1.13 13.01 -31.34
N ASP A 554 -1.79 12.42 -32.33
CA ASP A 554 -1.32 11.27 -33.09
C ASP A 554 -1.35 11.63 -34.57
N ILE A 555 -0.16 11.75 -35.17
CA ILE A 555 0.01 12.13 -36.58
C ILE A 555 0.76 11.02 -37.29
N LYS A 556 0.23 10.57 -38.43
CA LYS A 556 0.87 9.61 -39.28
C LYS A 556 1.22 10.26 -40.60
N TYR A 557 2.38 9.95 -41.11
CA TYR A 557 2.91 10.41 -42.38
C TYR A 557 3.20 9.20 -43.29
N ASN A 558 3.00 9.37 -44.60
CA ASN A 558 3.46 8.40 -45.59
C ASN A 558 4.98 8.45 -45.74
N ASN A 559 5.53 7.62 -46.64
CA ASN A 559 6.96 7.56 -46.94
C ASN A 559 7.56 8.87 -47.51
N LYS A 560 6.74 9.77 -48.03
CA LYS A 560 7.10 11.08 -48.52
C LYS A 560 6.96 12.20 -47.51
N TRP A 561 6.68 11.84 -46.27
CA TRP A 561 6.39 12.79 -45.18
C TRP A 561 5.16 13.66 -45.38
N GLU A 562 4.23 13.23 -46.26
CA GLU A 562 2.92 13.84 -46.38
C GLU A 562 1.99 13.28 -45.30
N MET A 563 1.20 14.14 -44.68
CA MET A 563 0.28 13.75 -43.62
C MET A 563 -0.81 12.81 -44.18
N ASP A 564 -0.84 11.58 -43.65
CA ASP A 564 -1.81 10.53 -44.01
C ASP A 564 -3.03 10.59 -43.11
N THR A 565 -2.81 10.60 -41.79
CA THR A 565 -3.84 10.77 -40.80
C THR A 565 -3.36 11.65 -39.65
N ASP A 566 -4.29 12.40 -39.08
CA ASP A 566 -4.05 13.22 -37.90
C ASP A 566 -5.18 13.03 -36.90
N LYS A 567 -4.83 13.05 -35.64
CA LYS A 567 -5.82 12.97 -34.55
C LYS A 567 -5.38 13.87 -33.40
N TYR A 568 -6.22 14.78 -33.02
CA TYR A 568 -6.05 15.67 -31.89
C TYR A 568 -7.19 15.38 -30.90
N SER A 569 -6.87 14.94 -29.70
CA SER A 569 -7.90 14.65 -28.71
C SER A 569 -7.60 15.27 -27.36
N VAL A 570 -8.64 15.74 -26.70
CA VAL A 570 -8.59 16.21 -25.33
C VAL A 570 -9.71 15.55 -24.55
N LYS A 571 -9.37 14.99 -23.40
CA LYS A 571 -10.33 14.35 -22.51
C LYS A 571 -10.24 14.92 -21.12
N PHE A 572 -11.37 15.37 -20.60
CA PHE A 572 -11.57 15.84 -19.25
C PHE A 572 -12.28 14.76 -18.47
N ILE A 573 -11.70 14.31 -17.39
CA ILE A 573 -12.27 13.26 -16.55
C ILE A 573 -12.35 13.77 -15.12
N ARG A 574 -13.56 13.82 -14.58
CA ARG A 574 -13.81 14.06 -13.17
C ARG A 574 -14.22 12.75 -12.51
N ARG A 575 -13.45 12.30 -11.53
CA ARG A 575 -13.79 11.11 -10.71
C ARG A 575 -13.50 11.42 -9.26
N ASN A 576 -14.47 11.29 -8.41
CA ASN A 576 -14.24 11.38 -6.97
C ASN A 576 -13.80 10.01 -6.44
N ASN A 577 -12.51 9.88 -6.15
CA ASN A 577 -11.92 8.67 -5.60
C ASN A 577 -11.88 8.66 -4.06
N ASN A 578 -12.32 9.72 -3.41
CA ASN A 578 -12.37 9.78 -1.96
C ASN A 578 -13.60 9.02 -1.44
N TYR A 579 -13.37 7.93 -0.73
CA TYR A 579 -14.42 7.06 -0.18
C TYR A 579 -15.33 7.79 0.83
N TYR A 580 -14.80 8.81 1.52
CA TYR A 580 -15.51 9.53 2.58
C TYR A 580 -16.31 10.74 2.09
N SER A 581 -16.04 11.23 0.89
CA SER A 581 -16.76 12.37 0.34
C SER A 581 -17.97 11.90 -0.46
N LYS A 582 -19.09 12.61 -0.33
CA LYS A 582 -20.30 12.38 -1.16
C LYS A 582 -19.93 12.41 -2.63
N LYS A 583 -20.34 11.40 -3.35
CA LYS A 583 -20.04 11.21 -4.77
C LYS A 583 -21.27 11.50 -5.58
N TYR A 584 -21.43 12.75 -6.01
CA TYR A 584 -22.64 13.15 -6.74
C TYR A 584 -22.62 12.70 -8.20
N PHE A 585 -21.48 12.85 -8.87
CA PHE A 585 -21.34 12.43 -10.25
C PHE A 585 -19.90 12.22 -10.68
N ASP A 586 -19.69 11.34 -11.65
CA ASP A 586 -18.50 11.24 -12.48
C ASP A 586 -18.80 11.79 -13.86
N LEU A 587 -17.85 12.48 -14.49
CA LEU A 587 -18.01 13.08 -15.81
C LEU A 587 -16.75 12.83 -16.63
N SER A 588 -16.92 12.40 -17.88
CA SER A 588 -15.88 12.32 -18.88
C SER A 588 -16.35 13.02 -20.15
N LEU A 589 -15.62 14.04 -20.56
CA LEU A 589 -15.85 14.78 -21.80
C LEU A 589 -14.65 14.58 -22.71
N GLY A 590 -14.85 14.00 -23.86
CA GLY A 590 -13.83 13.77 -24.88
C GLY A 590 -14.14 14.56 -26.15
N PHE A 591 -13.12 15.20 -26.70
CA PHE A 591 -13.16 15.93 -27.95
C PHE A 591 -12.04 15.41 -28.83
N THR A 592 -12.36 15.00 -30.04
CA THR A 592 -11.39 14.52 -31.03
C THR A 592 -11.61 15.27 -32.33
N TYR A 593 -10.55 15.77 -32.90
CA TYR A 593 -10.51 16.43 -34.21
C TYR A 593 -9.52 15.71 -35.12
N SER A 594 -9.87 15.54 -36.38
CA SER A 594 -8.99 15.05 -37.45
C SER A 594 -9.33 15.79 -38.74
N GLU A 595 -8.31 16.39 -39.41
CA GLU A 595 -8.51 17.07 -40.69
C GLU A 595 -8.73 16.08 -41.82
N LYS A 596 -8.11 14.90 -41.72
CA LYS A 596 -8.14 13.83 -42.71
C LYS A 596 -9.30 12.85 -42.60
N ASP A 597 -10.03 12.88 -41.49
CA ASP A 597 -11.21 12.06 -41.33
C ASP A 597 -12.43 12.76 -41.93
N GLU A 598 -13.29 12.04 -42.60
CA GLU A 598 -14.56 12.59 -43.14
C GLU A 598 -15.43 13.21 -42.02
N ASP A 599 -15.35 12.69 -40.80
CA ASP A 599 -15.97 13.27 -39.60
C ASP A 599 -14.92 14.08 -38.83
N HIS A 600 -14.68 15.29 -39.25
CA HIS A 600 -13.62 16.15 -38.71
C HIS A 600 -13.67 16.33 -37.19
N PHE A 601 -14.85 16.25 -36.58
CA PHE A 601 -15.02 16.49 -35.14
C PHE A 601 -15.86 15.41 -34.49
N ARG A 602 -15.37 14.85 -33.38
CA ARG A 602 -16.10 13.85 -32.59
C ARG A 602 -16.16 14.30 -31.13
N THR A 603 -17.31 14.14 -30.51
CA THR A 603 -17.53 14.42 -29.10
C THR A 603 -18.01 13.16 -28.39
N GLU A 604 -17.38 12.84 -27.27
CA GLU A 604 -17.80 11.74 -26.39
C GLU A 604 -18.17 12.34 -25.04
N VAL A 605 -19.35 12.02 -24.56
CA VAL A 605 -19.82 12.41 -23.23
C VAL A 605 -20.21 11.14 -22.47
N TYR A 606 -19.60 10.97 -21.32
CA TYR A 606 -19.97 9.94 -20.37
C TYR A 606 -20.20 10.58 -19.03
N ALA A 607 -21.38 10.37 -18.45
CA ALA A 607 -21.72 10.88 -17.13
C ALA A 607 -22.38 9.77 -16.31
N THR A 608 -21.97 9.63 -15.06
CA THR A 608 -22.64 8.77 -14.08
C THR A 608 -23.11 9.64 -12.93
N ILE A 609 -24.35 9.51 -12.56
CA ILE A 609 -24.98 10.23 -11.44
C ILE A 609 -25.28 9.20 -10.35
N TYR A 610 -24.85 9.50 -9.11
CA TYR A 610 -25.08 8.67 -7.93
C TYR A 610 -26.23 9.27 -7.12
N LEU A 611 -27.41 8.70 -7.28
CA LEU A 611 -28.64 9.29 -6.72
C LEU A 611 -28.68 9.27 -5.19
N GLU A 612 -27.98 8.34 -4.55
CA GLU A 612 -27.88 8.24 -3.09
C GLU A 612 -27.32 9.52 -2.46
N ASP A 613 -26.26 10.05 -3.02
CA ASP A 613 -25.56 11.22 -2.48
C ASP A 613 -26.35 12.53 -2.65
N PHE A 614 -27.43 12.51 -3.43
CA PHE A 614 -28.43 13.60 -3.52
C PHE A 614 -29.52 13.52 -2.43
N GLY A 615 -29.43 12.55 -1.50
CA GLY A 615 -30.38 12.42 -0.40
C GLY A 615 -31.71 11.78 -0.80
N LEU A 616 -31.74 11.03 -1.90
CA LEU A 616 -32.91 10.27 -2.32
C LEU A 616 -32.87 8.87 -1.67
N PRO A 617 -33.70 8.61 -0.64
CA PRO A 617 -33.50 7.49 0.30
C PRO A 617 -33.75 6.09 -0.27
N PHE A 618 -34.15 5.96 -1.51
CA PHE A 618 -34.48 4.64 -2.10
C PHE A 618 -33.58 4.20 -3.24
N PHE A 619 -32.53 4.96 -3.57
CA PHE A 619 -31.83 4.76 -4.83
C PHE A 619 -30.31 4.75 -4.69
N ASN A 620 -29.79 3.63 -4.29
CA ASN A 620 -28.41 3.27 -4.61
C ASN A 620 -28.33 2.98 -6.12
N THR A 621 -28.65 4.00 -6.93
CA THR A 621 -28.83 3.84 -8.36
C THR A 621 -27.81 4.70 -9.08
N GLU A 622 -26.99 4.06 -9.88
CA GLU A 622 -26.11 4.73 -10.82
C GLU A 622 -26.89 4.91 -12.14
N VAL A 623 -26.99 6.14 -12.61
CA VAL A 623 -27.49 6.45 -13.94
C VAL A 623 -26.35 6.91 -14.80
N SER A 624 -25.94 6.11 -15.75
CA SER A 624 -24.87 6.45 -16.68
C SER A 624 -25.47 6.83 -18.03
N PHE A 625 -24.92 7.88 -18.60
CA PHE A 625 -25.28 8.38 -19.93
C PHE A 625 -24.03 8.40 -20.79
N GLU A 626 -24.11 7.80 -21.97
CA GLU A 626 -23.06 7.84 -22.99
C GLU A 626 -23.64 8.44 -24.27
N ALA A 627 -23.00 9.47 -24.78
CA ALA A 627 -23.28 10.00 -26.10
C ALA A 627 -22.01 10.09 -26.90
N ASN A 628 -22.04 9.58 -28.10
CA ASN A 628 -20.95 9.66 -29.06
C ASN A 628 -21.51 10.24 -30.37
N ASP A 629 -20.98 11.39 -30.80
CA ASP A 629 -21.33 12.00 -32.08
C ASP A 629 -20.39 11.44 -33.14
N ARG A 630 -20.84 10.40 -33.81
CA ARG A 630 -20.30 9.96 -35.08
C ARG A 630 -21.30 10.37 -36.17
N ARG A 631 -20.97 10.22 -37.46
CA ARG A 631 -21.88 10.47 -38.56
C ARG A 631 -23.26 9.90 -38.29
N SER A 632 -24.29 10.49 -38.89
CA SER A 632 -25.73 10.21 -38.64
C SER A 632 -26.11 8.73 -38.60
N GLU A 633 -25.31 7.85 -39.17
CA GLU A 633 -25.50 6.42 -39.16
C GLU A 633 -24.97 5.67 -37.92
N ASP A 634 -24.08 6.31 -37.12
CA ASP A 634 -23.36 5.68 -35.99
C ASP A 634 -23.51 6.46 -34.66
N ARG A 635 -24.45 7.40 -34.56
CA ARG A 635 -24.73 8.07 -33.28
C ARG A 635 -25.19 7.06 -32.24
N LYS A 636 -24.45 6.97 -31.16
CA LYS A 636 -24.80 6.13 -30.02
C LYS A 636 -25.21 7.02 -28.86
N VAL A 637 -26.46 6.85 -28.42
CA VAL A 637 -26.94 7.37 -27.15
C VAL A 637 -27.34 6.18 -26.30
N GLY A 638 -26.63 5.98 -25.23
CA GLY A 638 -26.88 4.90 -24.27
C GLY A 638 -27.27 5.46 -22.91
N THR A 639 -28.25 4.88 -22.29
CA THR A 639 -28.62 5.12 -20.90
C THR A 639 -28.52 3.80 -20.16
N LYS A 640 -27.81 3.79 -19.06
CA LYS A 640 -27.60 2.62 -18.21
C LYS A 640 -28.04 2.97 -16.79
N ILE A 641 -28.89 2.15 -16.22
CA ILE A 641 -29.33 2.25 -14.83
C ILE A 641 -28.88 0.99 -14.12
N LYS A 642 -28.13 1.13 -13.06
CA LYS A 642 -27.59 0.03 -12.27
C LYS A 642 -28.01 0.20 -10.82
N LYS A 643 -28.46 -0.87 -10.19
CA LYS A 643 -28.74 -0.95 -8.76
C LYS A 643 -28.17 -2.23 -8.17
N ILE A 644 -27.50 -2.12 -7.01
CA ILE A 644 -27.03 -3.26 -6.21
C ILE A 644 -27.93 -3.37 -4.99
N ILE A 645 -28.42 -4.56 -4.71
CA ILE A 645 -29.38 -4.87 -3.64
C ILE A 645 -28.77 -5.99 -2.79
N VAL A 646 -28.62 -5.73 -1.51
CA VAL A 646 -28.25 -6.75 -0.52
C VAL A 646 -29.53 -7.45 -0.07
N LEU A 647 -29.64 -8.75 -0.31
CA LEU A 647 -30.89 -9.50 -0.04
C LEU A 647 -31.11 -9.77 1.44
N GLU A 648 -30.07 -9.73 2.25
CA GLU A 648 -30.17 -9.87 3.71
C GLU A 648 -30.91 -8.68 4.35
N ASP A 649 -30.75 -7.48 3.75
CA ASP A 649 -31.39 -6.27 4.22
C ASP A 649 -31.86 -5.43 3.03
N LEU A 650 -33.10 -5.66 2.60
CA LEU A 650 -33.69 -4.99 1.43
C LEU A 650 -33.95 -3.49 1.64
N GLN A 651 -33.99 -3.03 2.89
CA GLN A 651 -34.20 -1.61 3.23
C GLN A 651 -32.88 -0.81 3.25
N ARG A 652 -31.77 -1.51 3.28
CA ARG A 652 -30.46 -0.92 3.34
C ARG A 652 -30.07 -0.30 1.99
N ASN A 653 -29.67 0.97 2.03
CA ASN A 653 -29.00 1.61 0.91
C ASN A 653 -27.53 1.17 0.88
N SER A 654 -27.24 0.09 0.19
CA SER A 654 -25.89 -0.47 0.12
C SER A 654 -24.96 0.41 -0.72
N LYS A 655 -23.74 0.66 -0.22
CA LYS A 655 -22.67 1.38 -0.91
C LYS A 655 -21.71 0.45 -1.66
N LEU A 656 -22.12 -0.79 -1.91
CA LEU A 656 -21.34 -1.74 -2.68
C LEU A 656 -21.14 -1.25 -4.12
N LYS A 657 -19.90 -1.24 -4.59
CA LYS A 657 -19.55 -0.91 -5.98
C LYS A 657 -19.52 -2.13 -6.89
N ASN A 658 -19.31 -3.30 -6.30
CA ASN A 658 -19.24 -4.57 -6.99
C ASN A 658 -20.10 -5.59 -6.24
N ILE A 659 -20.75 -6.48 -6.99
CA ILE A 659 -21.57 -7.57 -6.44
C ILE A 659 -20.76 -8.53 -5.57
N SER A 660 -19.49 -8.76 -5.88
CA SER A 660 -18.61 -9.65 -5.11
C SER A 660 -18.03 -9.00 -3.85
N ASN A 661 -18.24 -7.69 -3.64
CA ASN A 661 -17.77 -7.02 -2.43
C ASN A 661 -18.67 -7.32 -1.24
N SER A 662 -18.12 -7.21 -0.07
CA SER A 662 -18.71 -7.62 1.20
C SER A 662 -18.80 -6.45 2.17
N TRP A 663 -19.37 -6.67 3.35
CA TRP A 663 -19.55 -5.65 4.38
C TRP A 663 -19.30 -6.22 5.78
N ILE A 664 -18.90 -5.37 6.70
CA ILE A 664 -18.73 -5.68 8.11
C ILE A 664 -19.64 -4.76 8.92
N SER A 665 -20.41 -5.35 9.81
CA SER A 665 -21.20 -4.63 10.79
C SER A 665 -20.81 -5.09 12.20
N GLY A 666 -21.13 -4.31 13.21
CA GLY A 666 -20.92 -4.69 14.59
C GLY A 666 -21.14 -3.51 15.51
N LYS A 667 -20.82 -3.70 16.76
CA LYS A 667 -20.98 -2.74 17.84
C LYS A 667 -19.68 -2.52 18.58
N VAL A 668 -19.38 -1.28 18.92
CA VAL A 668 -18.26 -0.90 19.81
C VAL A 668 -18.86 -0.53 21.17
N TYR A 669 -18.40 -1.17 22.24
CA TYR A 669 -18.97 -0.97 23.58
C TYR A 669 -17.96 -1.28 24.68
N ILE A 670 -18.23 -0.79 25.89
CA ILE A 670 -17.53 -1.18 27.11
C ILE A 670 -18.23 -2.41 27.67
N ASP A 671 -17.51 -3.51 27.69
CA ASP A 671 -17.95 -4.82 28.24
C ASP A 671 -17.64 -4.86 29.74
N ASN A 672 -18.62 -4.47 30.54
CA ASN A 672 -18.47 -4.32 31.99
C ASN A 672 -18.41 -5.65 32.74
N ASN A 673 -18.93 -6.73 32.13
CA ASN A 673 -18.92 -8.07 32.73
C ASN A 673 -17.89 -9.02 32.09
N SER A 674 -17.09 -8.54 31.11
CA SER A 674 -16.04 -9.27 30.43
C SER A 674 -16.47 -10.57 29.73
N ASN A 675 -17.75 -10.66 29.30
CA ASN A 675 -18.30 -11.84 28.61
C ASN A 675 -18.18 -11.76 27.08
N SER A 676 -17.75 -10.63 26.53
CA SER A 676 -17.62 -10.33 25.10
C SER A 676 -18.94 -10.39 24.30
N ILE A 677 -20.07 -10.24 24.97
CA ILE A 677 -21.41 -10.19 24.39
C ILE A 677 -22.09 -8.91 24.89
N TYR A 678 -22.60 -8.10 23.95
CA TYR A 678 -23.34 -6.89 24.35
C TYR A 678 -24.65 -7.24 25.05
N ASP A 679 -24.78 -6.87 26.32
CA ASP A 679 -25.92 -7.15 27.16
C ASP A 679 -26.29 -5.99 28.13
N GLU A 680 -27.24 -6.25 29.04
CA GLU A 680 -27.71 -5.26 30.01
C GLU A 680 -26.58 -4.89 30.99
N GLY A 681 -26.19 -3.64 31.02
CA GLY A 681 -25.09 -3.10 31.83
C GLY A 681 -23.86 -2.68 31.02
N ASP A 682 -23.80 -3.03 29.75
CA ASP A 682 -22.74 -2.58 28.85
C ASP A 682 -23.02 -1.17 28.27
N GLU A 683 -21.99 -0.42 27.99
CA GLU A 683 -22.09 0.95 27.51
C GLU A 683 -21.64 1.07 26.05
N PRO A 684 -22.52 1.48 25.10
CA PRO A 684 -22.13 1.68 23.72
C PRO A 684 -21.20 2.89 23.59
N LEU A 685 -20.20 2.79 22.71
CA LEU A 685 -19.27 3.86 22.41
C LEU A 685 -19.59 4.50 21.05
N SER A 686 -20.08 5.74 21.08
CA SER A 686 -20.35 6.55 19.88
C SER A 686 -19.13 7.33 19.40
N GLU A 687 -19.14 7.76 18.12
CA GLU A 687 -18.11 8.57 17.47
C GLU A 687 -16.71 7.91 17.45
N ILE A 688 -16.66 6.59 17.62
CA ILE A 688 -15.42 5.82 17.56
C ILE A 688 -15.12 5.45 16.11
N LYS A 689 -13.93 5.80 15.66
CA LYS A 689 -13.48 5.50 14.29
C LYS A 689 -12.98 4.06 14.18
N VAL A 690 -13.71 3.26 13.40
CA VAL A 690 -13.37 1.87 13.08
C VAL A 690 -12.80 1.81 11.67
N THR A 691 -11.67 1.13 11.49
CA THR A 691 -10.95 1.04 10.20
C THR A 691 -10.72 -0.41 9.80
N VAL A 692 -11.12 -0.75 8.57
CA VAL A 692 -10.92 -2.07 7.95
C VAL A 692 -10.36 -1.88 6.54
N LEU A 693 -9.22 -2.50 6.22
CA LEU A 693 -8.56 -2.41 4.90
C LEU A 693 -8.44 -0.96 4.38
N GLY A 694 -8.16 -0.01 5.28
CA GLY A 694 -8.02 1.41 4.94
C GLY A 694 -9.32 2.18 4.77
N LYS A 695 -10.48 1.56 4.93
CA LYS A 695 -11.79 2.21 5.00
C LYS A 695 -12.16 2.44 6.45
N SER A 696 -12.57 3.64 6.80
CA SER A 696 -12.96 3.99 8.18
C SER A 696 -14.40 4.51 8.20
N VAL A 697 -15.09 4.21 9.28
CA VAL A 697 -16.41 4.74 9.62
C VAL A 697 -16.43 5.13 11.10
N GLU A 698 -17.35 5.97 11.48
CA GLU A 698 -17.58 6.33 12.89
C GLU A 698 -18.81 5.58 13.39
N THR A 699 -18.80 5.19 14.67
CA THR A 699 -19.95 4.55 15.32
C THR A 699 -21.07 5.55 15.54
N ASP A 700 -22.31 5.08 15.46
CA ASP A 700 -23.52 5.86 15.77
C ASP A 700 -23.73 6.03 17.30
N GLU A 701 -24.84 6.67 17.69
CA GLU A 701 -25.21 6.90 19.11
C GLU A 701 -25.38 5.60 19.89
N ASP A 702 -25.74 4.50 19.24
CA ASP A 702 -25.89 3.18 19.81
C ASP A 702 -24.60 2.32 19.71
N GLY A 703 -23.48 2.91 19.29
CA GLY A 703 -22.20 2.23 19.12
C GLY A 703 -22.11 1.34 17.88
N ASN A 704 -23.10 1.32 16.99
CA ASN A 704 -23.08 0.45 15.82
C ASN A 704 -22.20 1.06 14.70
N TYR A 705 -21.54 0.18 13.95
CA TYR A 705 -20.77 0.57 12.77
C TYR A 705 -21.07 -0.34 11.57
N LEU A 706 -20.87 0.20 10.38
CA LEU A 706 -21.04 -0.51 9.12
C LEU A 706 -19.96 -0.07 8.12
N VAL A 707 -19.03 -0.97 7.80
CA VAL A 707 -18.02 -0.77 6.76
C VAL A 707 -18.41 -1.58 5.54
N GLU A 708 -18.68 -0.91 4.43
CA GLU A 708 -19.15 -1.54 3.20
C GLU A 708 -18.08 -1.54 2.10
N ASP A 709 -18.36 -2.26 1.01
CA ASP A 709 -17.55 -2.32 -0.20
C ASP A 709 -16.13 -2.86 0.08
N ILE A 710 -16.04 -3.88 0.93
CA ILE A 710 -14.78 -4.54 1.29
C ILE A 710 -14.47 -5.60 0.24
N SER A 711 -13.23 -5.61 -0.25
CA SER A 711 -12.78 -6.67 -1.15
C SER A 711 -12.81 -8.01 -0.44
N SER A 712 -13.52 -8.96 -1.01
CA SER A 712 -13.57 -10.35 -0.53
C SER A 712 -12.21 -11.05 -0.64
N ASN A 713 -12.06 -12.16 0.08
CA ASN A 713 -10.86 -13.01 0.11
C ASN A 713 -9.57 -12.35 0.64
N SER A 714 -9.66 -11.12 1.15
CA SER A 714 -8.55 -10.45 1.82
C SER A 714 -8.53 -10.81 3.29
N GLU A 715 -7.35 -11.11 3.82
CA GLU A 715 -7.14 -11.22 5.26
C GLU A 715 -7.00 -9.82 5.85
N PHE A 716 -7.70 -9.56 6.95
CA PHE A 716 -7.69 -8.24 7.60
C PHE A 716 -7.87 -8.35 9.10
N ASN A 717 -7.51 -7.29 9.80
CA ASN A 717 -7.89 -7.03 11.17
C ASN A 717 -8.75 -5.75 11.25
N VAL A 718 -9.52 -5.64 12.31
CA VAL A 718 -10.31 -4.44 12.60
C VAL A 718 -9.48 -3.55 13.51
N LYS A 719 -9.26 -2.30 13.11
CA LYS A 719 -8.52 -1.30 13.87
C LYS A 719 -9.46 -0.25 14.42
N VAL A 720 -9.25 0.14 15.66
CA VAL A 720 -10.04 1.18 16.35
C VAL A 720 -9.12 2.37 16.65
N ASP A 721 -9.59 3.58 16.36
CA ASP A 721 -8.89 4.80 16.76
C ASP A 721 -9.13 5.05 18.25
N ARG A 722 -8.07 4.95 19.04
CA ARG A 722 -8.12 5.10 20.50
C ARG A 722 -7.95 6.53 21.00
N THR A 723 -7.91 7.52 20.11
CA THR A 723 -7.61 8.92 20.49
C THR A 723 -8.57 9.46 21.55
N TYR A 724 -9.83 9.04 21.51
CA TYR A 724 -10.89 9.50 22.43
C TYR A 724 -11.39 8.40 23.38
N ILE A 725 -10.73 7.24 23.42
CA ILE A 725 -11.07 6.13 24.31
C ILE A 725 -10.18 6.21 25.55
N ASP A 726 -10.77 5.94 26.71
CA ASP A 726 -10.01 5.87 27.95
C ASP A 726 -8.81 4.91 27.80
N PRO A 727 -7.58 5.35 28.10
CA PRO A 727 -6.38 4.51 28.04
C PRO A 727 -6.46 3.23 28.89
N LEU A 728 -7.31 3.21 29.90
CA LEU A 728 -7.55 2.04 30.75
C LEU A 728 -8.45 0.98 30.12
N LEU A 729 -9.03 1.25 28.95
CA LEU A 729 -9.83 0.29 28.22
C LEU A 729 -8.97 -0.50 27.23
N TYR A 730 -9.13 -1.81 27.23
CA TYR A 730 -8.40 -2.75 26.39
C TYR A 730 -9.32 -3.47 25.41
N TYR A 731 -8.86 -3.59 24.15
CA TYR A 731 -9.43 -4.46 23.14
C TYR A 731 -8.32 -5.22 22.43
N ASN A 732 -8.51 -6.53 22.20
CA ASN A 732 -7.54 -7.35 21.48
C ASN A 732 -7.69 -7.19 19.96
N GLU A 733 -6.80 -6.39 19.36
CA GLU A 733 -6.75 -6.15 17.90
C GLU A 733 -6.06 -7.27 17.11
N GLU A 734 -5.52 -8.31 17.76
CA GLU A 734 -4.75 -9.37 17.09
C GLU A 734 -5.62 -10.46 16.43
N LYS A 735 -6.94 -10.24 16.33
CA LYS A 735 -7.84 -11.14 15.60
C LYS A 735 -7.79 -10.85 14.10
N TYR A 736 -7.57 -11.90 13.32
CA TYR A 736 -7.58 -11.82 11.86
C TYR A 736 -8.85 -12.47 11.31
N TYR A 737 -9.37 -11.88 10.24
CA TYR A 737 -10.61 -12.31 9.59
C TYR A 737 -10.39 -12.49 8.10
N LYS A 738 -11.15 -13.41 7.49
CA LYS A 738 -11.22 -13.56 6.03
C LYS A 738 -12.68 -13.57 5.61
N MET A 739 -13.02 -12.71 4.68
CA MET A 739 -14.40 -12.53 4.23
C MET A 739 -14.68 -13.30 2.95
N MET A 740 -15.80 -13.99 2.90
CA MET A 740 -16.32 -14.57 1.66
C MET A 740 -17.02 -13.50 0.82
N PRO A 741 -17.00 -13.66 -0.53
CA PRO A 741 -17.69 -12.75 -1.45
C PRO A 741 -19.18 -12.61 -1.17
N SER A 742 -19.73 -11.40 -1.43
CA SER A 742 -21.18 -11.11 -1.40
C SER A 742 -21.86 -11.39 -0.07
N THR A 743 -21.11 -11.29 1.05
CA THR A 743 -21.61 -11.62 2.39
C THR A 743 -21.32 -10.53 3.40
N GLY A 744 -22.10 -10.53 4.48
CA GLY A 744 -21.83 -9.75 5.69
C GLY A 744 -21.07 -10.54 6.74
N MET A 745 -20.28 -9.85 7.56
CA MET A 745 -19.70 -10.40 8.78
C MET A 745 -20.02 -9.47 9.93
N HIS A 746 -20.51 -10.05 11.04
CA HIS A 746 -20.76 -9.30 12.27
C HIS A 746 -19.55 -9.44 13.19
N ILE A 747 -18.95 -8.32 13.58
CA ILE A 747 -17.77 -8.28 14.45
C ILE A 747 -18.00 -7.23 15.53
N ASP A 748 -18.26 -7.68 16.74
CA ASP A 748 -18.34 -6.80 17.90
C ASP A 748 -16.97 -6.48 18.48
N ILE A 749 -16.83 -5.30 19.03
CA ILE A 749 -15.60 -4.75 19.58
C ILE A 749 -15.82 -4.42 21.07
N PRO A 750 -15.69 -5.43 21.95
CA PRO A 750 -15.79 -5.24 23.38
C PRO A 750 -14.51 -4.63 23.94
N PHE A 751 -14.61 -3.46 24.55
CA PHE A 751 -13.55 -2.88 25.35
C PHE A 751 -13.70 -3.31 26.82
N GLN A 752 -12.68 -3.91 27.37
CA GLN A 752 -12.65 -4.36 28.76
C GLN A 752 -11.87 -3.39 29.64
N ASN A 753 -12.30 -3.20 30.87
CA ASN A 753 -11.55 -2.44 31.84
C ASN A 753 -10.22 -3.10 32.14
N THR A 754 -9.15 -2.31 32.17
CA THR A 754 -7.82 -2.79 32.53
C THR A 754 -7.46 -2.42 33.96
N ILE A 755 -6.52 -3.16 34.51
CA ILE A 755 -5.99 -3.00 35.86
C ILE A 755 -4.52 -2.62 35.72
N SER A 756 -4.09 -1.63 36.52
CA SER A 756 -2.68 -1.27 36.66
C SER A 756 -2.04 -2.10 37.75
N LEU A 757 -0.87 -2.65 37.48
CA LEU A 757 -0.05 -3.37 38.47
C LEU A 757 1.01 -2.44 39.01
N SER A 758 1.09 -2.22 40.30
CA SER A 758 2.10 -1.37 40.92
C SER A 758 2.82 -2.05 42.11
N GLY A 759 4.01 -1.54 42.42
CA GLY A 759 4.79 -1.98 43.60
C GLY A 759 6.08 -1.21 43.75
N ASN A 760 6.83 -1.54 44.78
CA ASN A 760 8.11 -0.90 45.08
C ASN A 760 9.23 -1.93 45.20
N ILE A 761 10.39 -1.63 44.70
CA ILE A 761 11.61 -2.39 44.93
C ILE A 761 12.34 -1.80 46.15
N LYS A 762 12.64 -2.66 47.08
CA LYS A 762 13.46 -2.32 48.26
C LYS A 762 14.75 -3.10 48.27
N LEU A 763 15.83 -2.42 48.67
CA LEU A 763 17.16 -2.99 48.84
C LEU A 763 17.43 -3.26 50.31
N GLU A 764 17.76 -4.50 50.66
CA GLU A 764 18.14 -4.90 52.01
C GLU A 764 19.64 -5.32 52.07
N GLY A 765 20.25 -5.13 53.23
CA GLY A 765 21.61 -5.62 53.52
C GLY A 765 22.74 -4.69 53.15
N ALA A 766 22.50 -3.41 52.79
CA ALA A 766 23.57 -2.46 52.52
C ALA A 766 23.23 -1.02 52.92
N ASP A 767 24.17 -0.34 53.52
CA ASP A 767 24.16 1.12 53.67
C ASP A 767 24.49 1.72 52.27
N ILE A 768 23.48 1.98 51.45
CA ILE A 768 23.65 2.54 50.11
C ILE A 768 23.35 4.05 50.18
N PRO A 769 24.32 4.90 49.79
CA PRO A 769 24.06 6.33 49.67
C PRO A 769 22.84 6.61 48.73
N GLU A 770 21.98 7.54 49.14
CA GLU A 770 20.75 7.87 48.40
C GLU A 770 21.00 8.26 46.93
N ASP A 771 22.12 8.95 46.66
CA ASP A 771 22.56 9.35 45.33
C ASP A 771 22.88 8.19 44.37
N LYS A 772 23.10 6.98 44.89
CA LYS A 772 23.41 5.78 44.12
C LYS A 772 22.16 4.89 43.86
N LEU A 773 21.11 5.07 44.61
CA LEU A 773 19.86 4.27 44.47
C LEU A 773 19.29 4.28 43.06
N PRO A 774 19.14 5.42 42.34
CA PRO A 774 18.61 5.44 40.99
C PRO A 774 19.44 4.61 40.00
N TYR A 775 20.77 4.61 40.19
CA TYR A 775 21.69 3.84 39.33
C TYR A 775 21.54 2.33 39.53
N ILE A 776 21.28 1.89 40.78
CA ILE A 776 21.05 0.48 41.10
C ILE A 776 19.68 0.02 40.61
N TYR A 777 18.63 0.80 40.86
CA TYR A 777 17.27 0.50 40.38
C TYR A 777 17.22 0.36 38.84
N ASN A 778 17.92 1.18 38.08
CA ASN A 778 18.00 1.10 36.64
C ASN A 778 18.53 -0.25 36.12
N LYS A 779 19.26 -1.02 36.94
CA LYS A 779 19.78 -2.35 36.58
C LYS A 779 18.76 -3.47 36.84
N MET A 780 17.72 -3.23 37.62
CA MET A 780 16.69 -4.20 37.95
C MET A 780 15.66 -4.36 36.84
N ARG A 781 15.07 -5.53 36.75
CA ARG A 781 14.07 -5.88 35.74
C ARG A 781 12.94 -6.64 36.38
N ILE A 782 11.72 -6.25 36.00
CA ILE A 782 10.45 -6.87 36.37
C ILE A 782 9.80 -7.37 35.10
N THR A 783 9.72 -8.68 34.91
CA THR A 783 9.17 -9.29 33.71
C THR A 783 7.82 -9.90 34.05
N ILE A 784 6.76 -9.43 33.38
CA ILE A 784 5.40 -9.95 33.54
C ILE A 784 5.10 -10.89 32.37
N LYS A 785 4.61 -12.09 32.74
CA LYS A 785 4.24 -13.14 31.78
C LYS A 785 2.77 -13.58 31.96
N LYS A 786 2.09 -13.94 30.88
CA LYS A 786 0.79 -14.62 30.87
C LYS A 786 0.88 -15.84 29.96
N ASP A 787 0.40 -16.98 30.40
CA ASP A 787 0.48 -18.25 29.65
C ASP A 787 1.88 -18.60 29.16
N GLY A 788 2.92 -18.28 29.96
CA GLY A 788 4.32 -18.51 29.64
C GLY A 788 4.93 -17.55 28.61
N LYS A 789 4.16 -16.59 28.07
CA LYS A 789 4.63 -15.55 27.14
C LYS A 789 4.93 -14.27 27.91
N GLU A 790 6.07 -13.63 27.59
CA GLU A 790 6.41 -12.31 28.12
C GLU A 790 5.44 -11.25 27.55
N ILE A 791 4.78 -10.52 28.47
CA ILE A 791 3.94 -9.37 28.13
C ILE A 791 4.80 -8.12 28.11
N LYS A 792 5.54 -7.88 29.18
CA LYS A 792 6.43 -6.71 29.29
C LYS A 792 7.53 -6.92 30.32
N THR A 793 8.68 -6.32 30.04
CA THR A 793 9.75 -6.15 31.02
C THR A 793 9.88 -4.68 31.38
N LEU A 794 9.76 -4.36 32.66
CA LEU A 794 9.81 -3.02 33.22
C LEU A 794 11.15 -2.77 33.90
N LYS A 795 11.48 -1.49 34.05
CA LYS A 795 12.50 -0.97 34.97
C LYS A 795 11.77 -0.19 36.05
N PRO A 796 12.20 -0.30 37.30
CA PRO A 796 11.71 0.59 38.34
C PRO A 796 12.16 2.03 38.10
N GLU A 797 11.45 2.98 38.67
CA GLU A 797 11.82 4.39 38.68
C GLU A 797 12.99 4.67 39.62
N PHE A 798 13.39 5.92 39.72
CA PHE A 798 14.55 6.34 40.50
C PHE A 798 14.42 6.07 42.00
N ASP A 799 13.20 5.95 42.50
CA ASP A 799 12.84 5.67 43.91
C ASP A 799 12.51 4.20 44.17
N GLY A 800 12.56 3.35 43.13
CA GLY A 800 12.20 1.93 43.18
C GLY A 800 10.75 1.63 42.85
N PHE A 801 9.91 2.63 42.63
CA PHE A 801 8.52 2.44 42.22
C PHE A 801 8.43 1.88 40.80
N PHE A 802 7.42 1.06 40.53
CA PHE A 802 7.07 0.66 39.18
C PHE A 802 5.55 0.56 39.00
N ILE A 803 5.11 0.83 37.80
CA ILE A 803 3.70 0.66 37.38
C ILE A 803 3.65 0.06 35.99
N LEU A 804 2.67 -0.81 35.76
CA LEU A 804 2.33 -1.40 34.49
C LEU A 804 0.83 -1.29 34.28
N ASP A 805 0.41 -0.47 33.32
CA ASP A 805 -0.98 -0.31 32.93
C ASP A 805 -1.39 -1.32 31.86
N GLY A 806 -2.70 -1.56 31.74
CA GLY A 806 -3.28 -2.31 30.64
C GLY A 806 -3.29 -3.83 30.82
N LEU A 807 -3.26 -4.32 32.06
CA LEU A 807 -3.51 -5.73 32.34
C LEU A 807 -5.01 -6.01 32.41
N ILE A 808 -5.43 -7.11 31.83
CA ILE A 808 -6.81 -7.64 31.96
C ILE A 808 -6.87 -8.66 33.11
N GLU A 809 -8.04 -8.96 33.61
CA GLU A 809 -8.25 -10.04 34.56
C GLU A 809 -7.57 -11.35 34.15
N GLY A 810 -6.90 -12.03 35.09
CA GLY A 810 -6.28 -13.34 34.86
C GLY A 810 -5.07 -13.66 35.71
N GLU A 811 -4.48 -14.83 35.41
CA GLU A 811 -3.30 -15.35 36.08
C GLU A 811 -2.03 -14.90 35.39
N TYR A 812 -1.13 -14.32 36.17
CA TYR A 812 0.14 -13.79 35.68
C TYR A 812 1.32 -14.33 36.46
N VAL A 813 2.47 -14.30 35.84
CA VAL A 813 3.74 -14.65 36.50
C VAL A 813 4.65 -13.44 36.43
N MET A 814 5.11 -12.95 37.56
CA MET A 814 6.11 -11.89 37.67
C MET A 814 7.47 -12.50 37.98
N GLU A 815 8.46 -12.24 37.12
CA GLU A 815 9.84 -12.66 37.32
C GLU A 815 10.72 -11.43 37.59
N LEU A 816 11.57 -11.52 38.63
CA LEU A 816 12.47 -10.46 39.04
C LEU A 816 13.91 -10.84 38.69
N SER A 817 14.69 -9.90 38.20
CA SER A 817 16.11 -10.10 37.89
C SER A 817 16.89 -8.80 38.01
N SER A 818 18.21 -8.90 38.17
CA SER A 818 19.12 -7.77 38.15
C SER A 818 20.24 -8.00 37.12
N LYS A 819 20.62 -6.95 36.38
CA LYS A 819 21.81 -6.95 35.55
C LYS A 819 23.10 -6.81 36.35
N ASP A 820 22.99 -6.47 37.66
CA ASP A 820 24.08 -6.40 38.57
C ASP A 820 24.11 -7.65 39.46
N GLU A 821 25.12 -8.47 39.32
CA GLU A 821 25.26 -9.75 40.05
C GLU A 821 25.36 -9.57 41.58
N GLN A 822 25.66 -8.34 42.05
CA GLN A 822 25.68 -8.03 43.48
C GLN A 822 24.30 -7.98 44.12
N TYR A 823 23.22 -7.82 43.34
CA TYR A 823 21.87 -7.71 43.86
C TYR A 823 20.99 -8.83 43.32
N LYS A 824 20.48 -9.66 44.24
CA LYS A 824 19.57 -10.77 43.87
C LYS A 824 18.18 -10.57 44.50
N PRO A 825 17.11 -10.88 43.78
CA PRO A 825 15.79 -10.83 44.39
C PRO A 825 15.62 -11.92 45.43
N LEU A 826 14.94 -11.61 46.52
CA LEU A 826 14.61 -12.58 47.60
C LEU A 826 13.70 -13.68 47.04
N LYS A 827 12.80 -13.33 46.16
CA LYS A 827 11.98 -14.25 45.35
C LYS A 827 12.16 -13.88 43.87
N ASP A 828 12.64 -14.79 43.08
CA ASP A 828 12.86 -14.58 41.64
C ASP A 828 11.58 -14.68 40.81
N LYS A 829 10.52 -15.31 41.37
CA LYS A 829 9.25 -15.58 40.72
C LYS A 829 8.05 -15.48 41.67
N MET A 830 6.98 -14.84 41.22
CA MET A 830 5.70 -14.71 41.93
C MET A 830 4.55 -15.00 40.96
N GLU A 831 3.56 -15.74 41.41
CA GLU A 831 2.28 -15.94 40.72
C GLU A 831 1.28 -14.88 41.25
N LEU A 832 0.61 -14.20 40.31
CA LEU A 832 -0.33 -13.11 40.59
C LEU A 832 -1.68 -13.46 39.98
N SER A 833 -2.72 -13.50 40.80
CA SER A 833 -4.11 -13.58 40.34
C SER A 833 -4.70 -12.17 40.38
N ILE A 834 -4.78 -11.54 39.23
CA ILE A 834 -5.25 -10.15 39.12
C ILE A 834 -6.75 -10.16 38.83
N LYS A 835 -7.51 -9.58 39.79
CA LYS A 835 -8.97 -9.45 39.72
C LYS A 835 -9.39 -8.01 39.93
N PRO A 836 -10.43 -7.52 39.22
CA PRO A 836 -10.97 -6.16 39.43
C PRO A 836 -11.39 -5.88 40.88
N GLU A 837 -11.92 -6.89 41.56
CA GLU A 837 -12.39 -6.80 42.96
C GLU A 837 -11.24 -6.55 43.98
N GLU A 838 -10.02 -6.96 43.61
CA GLU A 838 -8.81 -6.82 44.43
C GLU A 838 -8.00 -5.57 44.12
N ALA A 839 -8.39 -4.84 43.02
CA ALA A 839 -7.71 -3.64 42.55
C ALA A 839 -8.38 -2.38 43.15
N ALA A 840 -7.75 -1.74 44.11
CA ALA A 840 -8.22 -0.48 44.66
C ALA A 840 -8.09 0.65 43.64
N ASN A 841 -9.18 1.26 43.20
CA ASN A 841 -9.20 2.29 42.15
C ASN A 841 -8.54 1.85 40.83
N GLY A 842 -8.69 0.58 40.46
CA GLY A 842 -8.11 0.03 39.25
C GLY A 842 -6.61 -0.29 39.37
N VAL A 843 -5.99 -0.24 40.53
CA VAL A 843 -4.59 -0.54 40.78
C VAL A 843 -4.46 -1.76 41.69
N PHE A 844 -3.78 -2.79 41.20
CA PHE A 844 -3.41 -3.98 41.96
C PHE A 844 -1.99 -3.79 42.51
N GLU A 845 -1.83 -3.67 43.83
CA GLU A 845 -0.55 -3.45 44.50
C GLU A 845 0.07 -4.78 44.92
N VAL A 846 1.28 -5.07 44.44
CA VAL A 846 2.07 -6.25 44.85
C VAL A 846 2.90 -6.01 46.10
N GLY A 847 2.97 -4.75 46.56
CA GLY A 847 3.75 -4.37 47.75
C GLY A 847 5.24 -4.27 47.47
N ASP A 848 6.05 -4.53 48.51
CA ASP A 848 7.50 -4.38 48.47
C ASP A 848 8.18 -5.64 47.92
N LEU A 849 8.98 -5.48 46.87
CA LEU A 849 9.82 -6.51 46.25
C LEU A 849 11.25 -6.35 46.74
N ILE A 850 11.76 -7.31 47.49
CA ILE A 850 13.04 -7.20 48.18
C ILE A 850 14.18 -7.76 47.35
N PHE A 851 15.22 -6.97 47.15
CA PHE A 851 16.51 -7.41 46.60
C PHE A 851 17.57 -7.32 47.70
N ILE A 852 18.41 -8.35 47.80
CA ILE A 852 19.48 -8.47 48.81
C ILE A 852 20.81 -8.28 48.13
N LYS A 853 21.72 -7.52 48.75
CA LYS A 853 23.10 -7.42 48.33
C LYS A 853 23.89 -8.63 48.81
N GLU A 854 24.47 -9.42 47.92
CA GLU A 854 25.40 -10.51 48.29
C GLU A 854 26.73 -9.93 48.70
N ASP A 855 27.16 -10.13 49.96
CA ASP A 855 28.51 -9.81 50.40
C ASP A 855 29.53 -10.75 49.77
N GLN A 856 30.52 -10.21 49.01
CA GLN A 856 31.58 -10.98 48.35
C GLN A 856 32.58 -11.65 49.31
N ASN A 857 32.23 -11.86 50.59
CA ASN A 857 33.16 -12.30 51.63
C ASN A 857 32.97 -13.76 52.09
N GLU A 858 32.42 -14.66 51.31
CA GLU A 858 32.46 -16.12 51.62
C GLU A 858 33.23 -16.93 50.58
N ASN A 859 34.48 -16.51 50.28
CA ASN A 859 35.48 -17.38 49.68
C ASN A 859 36.87 -16.92 50.08
N ILE A 860 37.27 -17.24 51.32
CA ILE A 860 38.68 -17.35 51.72
C ILE A 860 38.87 -18.71 52.37
#